data_c3636add80ea1f09484eda6af4af679a
#
_entry.id   c3636add80ea1f09484eda6af4af679a
#
_cell.length_a   1.000
_cell.length_b   1.000
_cell.length_c   1.000
_cell.angle_alpha   90.00
_cell.angle_beta   90.00
_cell.angle_gamma   90.00
#
_symmetry.space_group_name_H-M   'P 1'
#
loop_
_entity.id
_entity.type
_entity.pdbx_description
1 polymer ?
#
loop_
_entity_poly.entity_id
_entity_poly.type
_entity_poly.pdbx_seq_one_letter_code
_entity_poly.pdbx_strand_id
1 'polypeptide(L)'
;MTEGAAEPLALAARAIEAAAGDPRRARALAEVALGAARRARDAEALSMAHRAAGLAARASYDARAAAEHLRKAVTVAVRHDRATLAAEARMSLALVLQDLGRPAAALREIDAALVGLRGLRRARAVMQQAVILRRLGRDDEAMRGYRTALRVFRRAGDRLWQARALNNRGILHGYHGNVRLAQADLAAAAAIYAELGLPTGAAQVQHNRGFVAAQAGDVPEALARYARARPELSRTGPDAVGLLDLAELLQSVRLLPEAQRAAQEALDAGARGRLDAVRGEAALLVARIALARGRAAEARATARAARRAFGAHGRPLLALRALAVELSATVAAGAAHRGTLRRLQDTAAALGRAGWLIPAWEAWLDSVQLAVHLKDPERVRLGLAAAAGAARRGPAALRARLWHERARASRAGGDVAAAIRHADAGLAEFEVHRASLGATELRVRSGATVAELAELRLELAVAHEEPARMLAAAQRTSAATLWLPPARPSADPVVTRGLAMLRRVHADLSAAPVSAADSGRLMRWQHDLEARVRARAWQAQGNGPSAGGPPGPAELTAALGPAALVDFVAVGGVLHALVVAGGEVTHRPLGPLAPVAEELAGLRFAQRRLVAARGHTAAAEAAARHAANVLDAALLSPLADRIGDRDLVLAPVARLHAVPWALLPSCRGRPVRVAPSAAMWWRAYRTPEPTGRPVLVGPSDPPHARAEVARIAGYAPGSRVLDGERARVADVLAALDGARIGHIACHGDFRADNGLFSALRLTDGPLTIYDLSALRTAPGTLVLSGCDTGVAAVHLGEELLGLTSALLQLGTRSVVASTGPVDDRATAVLMSDVHKRLAAGSDAAAALAAAQLAADPAHRYSTGVFACFGA
;
A
#
# COMPACT_ATOMS: atom_id res chain seq x y z
N MET A 1 32.22 -36.47 49.62
CA MET A 1 30.99 -35.71 49.98
C MET A 1 29.98 -35.88 48.86
N THR A 2 29.08 -36.79 49.07
CA THR A 2 28.00 -37.11 48.10
C THR A 2 27.00 -35.95 48.05
N GLU A 3 27.00 -35.20 46.95
CA GLU A 3 25.87 -34.31 46.64
C GLU A 3 24.62 -35.20 46.60
N GLY A 4 23.66 -34.88 47.50
CA GLY A 4 22.42 -35.61 47.64
C GLY A 4 21.71 -35.76 46.30
N ALA A 5 21.37 -36.98 45.95
CA ALA A 5 20.59 -37.32 44.77
C ALA A 5 19.28 -36.51 44.82
N ALA A 6 19.21 -35.42 44.05
CA ALA A 6 17.99 -34.61 43.97
C ALA A 6 16.86 -35.57 43.60
N GLU A 7 15.75 -35.54 44.38
CA GLU A 7 14.57 -36.39 44.13
C GLU A 7 14.14 -36.30 42.65
N PRO A 8 13.93 -37.47 42.00
CA PRO A 8 13.58 -37.48 40.57
C PRO A 8 12.41 -36.56 40.21
N LEU A 9 11.47 -36.42 41.14
CA LEU A 9 10.29 -35.55 41.00
C LEU A 9 10.67 -34.07 40.97
N ALA A 10 11.58 -33.63 41.85
CA ALA A 10 12.09 -32.26 41.90
C ALA A 10 12.86 -31.88 40.61
N LEU A 11 13.65 -32.80 40.08
CA LEU A 11 14.36 -32.63 38.82
C LEU A 11 13.38 -32.46 37.63
N ALA A 12 12.34 -33.30 37.59
CA ALA A 12 11.30 -33.19 36.56
C ALA A 12 10.50 -31.85 36.66
N ALA A 13 10.20 -31.41 37.88
CA ALA A 13 9.53 -30.12 38.10
C ALA A 13 10.40 -28.94 37.61
N ARG A 14 11.69 -28.91 37.97
CA ARG A 14 12.66 -27.91 37.53
C ARG A 14 12.85 -27.91 36.01
N ALA A 15 12.80 -29.08 35.38
CA ALA A 15 12.86 -29.20 33.92
C ALA A 15 11.61 -28.59 33.25
N ILE A 16 10.42 -28.79 33.83
CA ILE A 16 9.16 -28.18 33.34
C ILE A 16 9.20 -26.64 33.43
N GLU A 17 9.70 -26.12 34.57
CA GLU A 17 9.85 -24.68 34.78
C GLU A 17 10.86 -24.07 33.80
N ALA A 18 11.97 -24.71 33.56
CA ALA A 18 13.01 -24.26 32.64
C ALA A 18 12.55 -24.29 31.17
N ALA A 19 11.55 -25.10 30.80
CA ALA A 19 11.18 -25.34 29.39
C ALA A 19 10.72 -24.09 28.63
N ALA A 20 10.19 -23.06 29.30
CA ALA A 20 9.74 -21.85 28.69
C ALA A 20 10.86 -20.80 28.47
N GLY A 21 11.90 -20.80 29.31
CA GLY A 21 12.97 -19.80 29.29
C GLY A 21 14.31 -20.32 28.73
N ASP A 22 14.66 -21.59 29.03
CA ASP A 22 15.89 -22.19 28.55
C ASP A 22 15.64 -23.66 28.12
N PRO A 23 15.28 -23.86 26.85
CA PRO A 23 14.99 -25.20 26.32
C PRO A 23 16.17 -26.18 26.38
N ARG A 24 17.41 -25.70 26.28
CA ARG A 24 18.62 -26.53 26.37
C ARG A 24 18.79 -27.07 27.79
N ARG A 25 18.70 -26.21 28.78
CA ARG A 25 18.73 -26.56 30.19
C ARG A 25 17.58 -27.50 30.57
N ALA A 26 16.37 -27.18 30.09
CA ALA A 26 15.18 -28.01 30.30
C ALA A 26 15.40 -29.45 29.78
N ARG A 27 15.98 -29.59 28.59
CA ARG A 27 16.27 -30.87 27.97
C ARG A 27 17.30 -31.66 28.83
N ALA A 28 18.39 -31.04 29.21
CA ALA A 28 19.42 -31.70 30.06
C ALA A 28 18.83 -32.14 31.39
N LEU A 29 18.07 -31.30 32.08
CA LEU A 29 17.38 -31.66 33.32
C LEU A 29 16.36 -32.80 33.13
N ALA A 30 15.61 -32.81 32.03
CA ALA A 30 14.66 -33.86 31.74
C ALA A 30 15.32 -35.21 31.45
N GLU A 31 16.46 -35.24 30.77
CA GLU A 31 17.25 -36.45 30.54
C GLU A 31 17.78 -37.05 31.88
N VAL A 32 18.31 -36.20 32.76
CA VAL A 32 18.75 -36.62 34.10
C VAL A 32 17.56 -37.13 34.91
N ALA A 33 16.43 -36.43 34.91
CA ALA A 33 15.18 -36.82 35.59
C ALA A 33 14.65 -38.17 35.08
N LEU A 34 14.69 -38.42 33.77
CA LEU A 34 14.29 -39.70 33.17
C LEU A 34 15.17 -40.86 33.66
N GLY A 35 16.47 -40.66 33.70
CA GLY A 35 17.43 -41.64 34.22
C GLY A 35 17.22 -41.95 35.73
N ALA A 36 17.02 -40.91 36.52
CA ALA A 36 16.77 -41.03 37.96
C ALA A 36 15.43 -41.71 38.25
N ALA A 37 14.35 -41.31 37.59
CA ALA A 37 13.00 -41.88 37.74
C ALA A 37 12.93 -43.37 37.35
N ARG A 38 13.66 -43.79 36.30
CA ARG A 38 13.76 -45.18 35.89
C ARG A 38 14.51 -46.02 36.96
N ARG A 39 15.62 -45.53 37.50
CA ARG A 39 16.35 -46.21 38.57
C ARG A 39 15.55 -46.38 39.85
N ALA A 40 14.83 -45.32 40.23
CA ALA A 40 13.95 -45.31 41.39
C ALA A 40 12.63 -46.09 41.18
N ARG A 41 12.33 -46.52 39.98
CA ARG A 41 11.02 -47.10 39.59
C ARG A 41 9.84 -46.23 39.99
N ASP A 42 10.05 -44.91 39.97
CA ASP A 42 9.04 -43.92 40.34
C ASP A 42 8.20 -43.53 39.08
N ALA A 43 6.99 -44.04 39.03
CA ALA A 43 6.09 -43.79 37.92
C ALA A 43 5.61 -42.31 37.82
N GLU A 44 5.49 -41.62 38.95
CA GLU A 44 5.13 -40.25 39.01
C GLU A 44 6.23 -39.36 38.44
N ALA A 45 7.44 -39.52 38.91
CA ALA A 45 8.60 -38.82 38.40
C ALA A 45 8.88 -39.17 36.93
N LEU A 46 8.66 -40.42 36.50
CA LEU A 46 8.85 -40.85 35.13
C LEU A 46 7.85 -40.18 34.17
N SER A 47 6.58 -40.07 34.57
CA SER A 47 5.56 -39.35 33.79
C SER A 47 5.90 -37.88 33.68
N MET A 48 6.27 -37.22 34.81
CA MET A 48 6.65 -35.80 34.81
C MET A 48 7.93 -35.54 34.01
N ALA A 49 8.92 -36.41 34.08
CA ALA A 49 10.15 -36.27 33.29
C ALA A 49 9.90 -36.42 31.79
N HIS A 50 9.05 -37.35 31.38
CA HIS A 50 8.59 -37.41 29.98
C HIS A 50 7.83 -36.17 29.56
N ARG A 51 6.97 -35.61 30.43
CA ARG A 51 6.27 -34.35 30.15
C ARG A 51 7.27 -33.19 29.99
N ALA A 52 8.27 -33.11 30.86
CA ALA A 52 9.34 -32.11 30.78
C ALA A 52 10.13 -32.21 29.46
N ALA A 53 10.54 -33.44 29.09
CA ALA A 53 11.23 -33.70 27.82
C ALA A 53 10.37 -33.30 26.61
N GLY A 54 9.09 -33.58 26.66
CA GLY A 54 8.14 -33.17 25.62
C GLY A 54 7.98 -31.66 25.50
N LEU A 55 7.93 -30.95 26.63
CA LEU A 55 7.86 -29.48 26.62
C LEU A 55 9.17 -28.85 26.12
N ALA A 56 10.34 -29.40 26.53
CA ALA A 56 11.64 -28.95 26.05
C ALA A 56 11.81 -29.18 24.53
N ALA A 57 11.39 -30.36 24.04
CA ALA A 57 11.39 -30.65 22.59
C ALA A 57 10.49 -29.70 21.82
N ARG A 58 9.30 -29.40 22.33
CA ARG A 58 8.40 -28.42 21.73
C ARG A 58 9.03 -27.02 21.65
N ALA A 59 9.66 -26.59 22.73
CA ALA A 59 10.36 -25.31 22.80
C ALA A 59 11.58 -25.23 21.84
N SER A 60 12.15 -26.39 21.49
CA SER A 60 13.20 -26.56 20.48
C SER A 60 12.65 -26.79 19.05
N TYR A 61 11.34 -26.56 18.82
CA TYR A 61 10.65 -26.76 17.55
C TYR A 61 10.62 -28.21 17.01
N ASP A 62 10.91 -29.21 17.84
CA ASP A 62 10.77 -30.64 17.51
C ASP A 62 9.41 -31.18 17.99
N ALA A 63 8.37 -30.85 17.26
CA ALA A 63 6.99 -31.23 17.61
C ALA A 63 6.76 -32.75 17.54
N ARG A 64 7.56 -33.51 16.74
CA ARG A 64 7.43 -34.98 16.64
C ARG A 64 7.99 -35.67 17.90
N ALA A 65 9.22 -35.32 18.29
CA ALA A 65 9.79 -35.81 19.53
C ALA A 65 8.96 -35.40 20.76
N ALA A 66 8.45 -34.14 20.76
CA ALA A 66 7.55 -33.65 21.79
C ALA A 66 6.30 -34.53 21.95
N ALA A 67 5.62 -34.84 20.83
CA ALA A 67 4.43 -35.69 20.84
C ALA A 67 4.73 -37.12 21.31
N GLU A 68 5.87 -37.65 20.95
CA GLU A 68 6.30 -39.00 21.42
C GLU A 68 6.49 -39.04 22.93
N HIS A 69 7.27 -38.10 23.46
CA HIS A 69 7.49 -38.00 24.92
C HIS A 69 6.17 -37.78 25.67
N LEU A 70 5.29 -36.89 25.19
CA LEU A 70 4.02 -36.64 25.87
C LEU A 70 3.06 -37.84 25.84
N ARG A 71 3.05 -38.62 24.75
CA ARG A 71 2.30 -39.89 24.74
C ARG A 71 2.87 -40.89 25.78
N LYS A 72 4.20 -41.01 25.91
CA LYS A 72 4.81 -41.81 26.93
C LYS A 72 4.42 -41.31 28.34
N ALA A 73 4.40 -40.01 28.58
CA ALA A 73 3.95 -39.43 29.83
C ALA A 73 2.49 -39.83 30.16
N VAL A 74 1.58 -39.71 29.17
CA VAL A 74 0.17 -40.13 29.33
C VAL A 74 0.09 -41.64 29.65
N THR A 75 0.80 -42.49 28.88
CA THR A 75 0.76 -43.95 29.04
C THR A 75 1.24 -44.35 30.43
N VAL A 76 2.34 -43.77 30.92
CA VAL A 76 2.85 -44.05 32.26
C VAL A 76 1.86 -43.64 33.33
N ALA A 77 1.31 -42.43 33.24
CA ALA A 77 0.34 -41.91 34.23
C ALA A 77 -0.95 -42.72 34.26
N VAL A 78 -1.49 -43.11 33.09
CA VAL A 78 -2.72 -43.94 33.00
C VAL A 78 -2.46 -45.33 33.56
N ARG A 79 -1.32 -45.97 33.23
CA ARG A 79 -1.00 -47.33 33.71
C ARG A 79 -0.88 -47.43 35.25
N HIS A 80 -0.53 -46.33 35.90
CA HIS A 80 -0.32 -46.26 37.34
C HIS A 80 -1.43 -45.43 38.07
N ASP A 81 -2.62 -45.28 37.48
CA ASP A 81 -3.78 -44.60 38.04
C ASP A 81 -3.53 -43.16 38.56
N ARG A 82 -2.61 -42.44 37.89
CA ARG A 82 -2.28 -41.06 38.21
C ARG A 82 -3.12 -40.09 37.36
N ALA A 83 -4.42 -40.02 37.64
CA ALA A 83 -5.38 -39.30 36.82
C ALA A 83 -5.03 -37.81 36.54
N THR A 84 -4.54 -37.10 37.58
CA THR A 84 -4.14 -35.69 37.45
C THR A 84 -2.92 -35.52 36.52
N LEU A 85 -1.90 -36.38 36.65
CA LEU A 85 -0.70 -36.34 35.81
C LEU A 85 -1.05 -36.70 34.36
N ALA A 86 -1.93 -37.71 34.17
CA ALA A 86 -2.42 -38.09 32.85
C ALA A 86 -3.14 -36.89 32.18
N ALA A 87 -3.97 -36.17 32.94
CA ALA A 87 -4.68 -35.01 32.44
C ALA A 87 -3.72 -33.85 32.09
N GLU A 88 -2.71 -33.57 32.90
CA GLU A 88 -1.70 -32.56 32.62
C GLU A 88 -0.81 -32.92 31.42
N ALA A 89 -0.46 -34.18 31.26
CA ALA A 89 0.28 -34.67 30.08
C ALA A 89 -0.56 -34.57 28.80
N ARG A 90 -1.85 -34.94 28.86
CA ARG A 90 -2.80 -34.77 27.73
C ARG A 90 -2.99 -33.30 27.37
N MET A 91 -3.07 -32.40 28.34
CA MET A 91 -3.14 -30.95 28.09
C MET A 91 -1.88 -30.48 27.34
N SER A 92 -0.69 -30.95 27.72
CA SER A 92 0.56 -30.64 27.00
C SER A 92 0.59 -31.26 25.59
N LEU A 93 0.10 -32.50 25.46
CA LEU A 93 -0.01 -33.19 24.16
C LEU A 93 -0.95 -32.48 23.20
N ALA A 94 -2.07 -31.96 23.70
CA ALA A 94 -3.02 -31.19 22.90
C ALA A 94 -2.36 -29.95 22.27
N LEU A 95 -1.45 -29.26 23.00
CA LEU A 95 -0.67 -28.14 22.43
C LEU A 95 0.21 -28.59 21.27
N VAL A 96 0.94 -29.68 21.46
CA VAL A 96 1.85 -30.20 20.43
C VAL A 96 1.05 -30.71 19.21
N LEU A 97 -0.10 -31.33 19.41
CA LEU A 97 -0.96 -31.75 18.32
C LEU A 97 -1.52 -30.56 17.50
N GLN A 98 -1.74 -29.42 18.15
CA GLN A 98 -2.05 -28.18 17.42
C GLN A 98 -0.87 -27.69 16.56
N ASP A 99 0.36 -27.74 17.11
CA ASP A 99 1.56 -27.35 16.37
C ASP A 99 1.79 -28.29 15.17
N LEU A 100 1.45 -29.59 15.31
CA LEU A 100 1.46 -30.58 14.23
C LEU A 100 0.28 -30.43 13.24
N GLY A 101 -0.59 -29.45 13.41
CA GLY A 101 -1.74 -29.25 12.51
C GLY A 101 -2.85 -30.30 12.65
N ARG A 102 -2.99 -30.93 13.81
CA ARG A 102 -3.99 -31.99 14.13
C ARG A 102 -5.03 -31.51 15.16
N PRO A 103 -5.82 -30.44 14.86
CA PRO A 103 -6.69 -29.83 15.87
C PRO A 103 -7.82 -30.76 16.34
N ALA A 104 -8.32 -31.70 15.51
CA ALA A 104 -9.32 -32.67 15.94
C ALA A 104 -8.74 -33.69 16.95
N ALA A 105 -7.49 -34.12 16.79
CA ALA A 105 -6.82 -34.96 17.76
C ALA A 105 -6.51 -34.19 19.04
N ALA A 106 -6.09 -32.92 18.92
CA ALA A 106 -5.87 -32.03 20.06
C ALA A 106 -7.15 -31.84 20.88
N LEU A 107 -8.32 -31.73 20.23
CA LEU A 107 -9.61 -31.59 20.92
C LEU A 107 -9.92 -32.85 21.73
N ARG A 108 -9.71 -34.05 21.20
CA ARG A 108 -9.92 -35.30 21.94
C ARG A 108 -9.04 -35.40 23.19
N GLU A 109 -7.78 -35.01 23.07
CA GLU A 109 -6.85 -35.07 24.22
C GLU A 109 -7.22 -34.02 25.28
N ILE A 110 -7.65 -32.82 24.91
CA ILE A 110 -8.02 -31.80 25.88
C ILE A 110 -9.37 -32.11 26.55
N ASP A 111 -10.33 -32.72 25.82
CA ASP A 111 -11.60 -33.19 26.36
C ASP A 111 -11.36 -34.29 27.42
N ALA A 112 -10.48 -35.24 27.11
CA ALA A 112 -10.08 -36.29 28.06
C ALA A 112 -9.35 -35.71 29.29
N ALA A 113 -8.53 -34.66 29.11
CA ALA A 113 -7.85 -33.99 30.22
C ALA A 113 -8.85 -33.27 31.17
N LEU A 114 -9.91 -32.70 30.64
CA LEU A 114 -10.94 -31.95 31.38
C LEU A 114 -11.67 -32.82 32.42
N VAL A 115 -11.72 -34.13 32.23
CA VAL A 115 -12.33 -35.07 33.17
C VAL A 115 -11.51 -35.15 34.49
N GLY A 116 -10.20 -35.17 34.42
CA GLY A 116 -9.28 -35.32 35.58
C GLY A 116 -8.86 -33.99 36.20
N LEU A 117 -9.23 -32.82 35.69
CA LEU A 117 -8.78 -31.51 36.18
C LEU A 117 -9.87 -30.79 36.99
N ARG A 118 -9.45 -30.02 38.01
CA ARG A 118 -10.31 -29.20 38.86
C ARG A 118 -9.73 -27.78 39.02
N GLY A 119 -10.53 -26.84 39.48
CA GLY A 119 -10.11 -25.47 39.82
C GLY A 119 -9.37 -24.75 38.70
N LEU A 120 -8.27 -24.10 39.01
CA LEU A 120 -7.42 -23.37 38.09
C LEU A 120 -6.88 -24.23 36.94
N ARG A 121 -6.47 -25.46 37.22
CA ARG A 121 -5.96 -26.37 36.17
C ARG A 121 -7.03 -26.66 35.11
N ARG A 122 -8.28 -26.91 35.57
CA ARG A 122 -9.42 -27.07 34.66
C ARG A 122 -9.69 -25.81 33.84
N ALA A 123 -9.64 -24.64 34.45
CA ALA A 123 -9.82 -23.36 33.75
C ALA A 123 -8.77 -23.12 32.66
N ARG A 124 -7.51 -23.46 32.94
CA ARG A 124 -6.41 -23.40 31.94
C ARG A 124 -6.66 -24.37 30.77
N ALA A 125 -7.13 -25.58 31.05
CA ALA A 125 -7.52 -26.55 30.02
C ALA A 125 -8.73 -26.09 29.20
N VAL A 126 -9.76 -25.50 29.82
CA VAL A 126 -10.92 -24.90 29.12
C VAL A 126 -10.48 -23.76 28.19
N MET A 127 -9.57 -22.90 28.65
CA MET A 127 -9.03 -21.83 27.77
C MET A 127 -8.30 -22.42 26.57
N GLN A 128 -7.50 -23.46 26.78
CA GLN A 128 -6.79 -24.15 25.69
C GLN A 128 -7.76 -24.86 24.74
N GLN A 129 -8.80 -25.51 25.26
CA GLN A 129 -9.89 -26.08 24.46
C GLN A 129 -10.53 -25.00 23.58
N ALA A 130 -10.78 -23.81 24.13
CA ALA A 130 -11.35 -22.67 23.38
C ALA A 130 -10.42 -22.25 22.22
N VAL A 131 -9.09 -22.25 22.39
CA VAL A 131 -8.13 -22.00 21.29
C VAL A 131 -8.23 -23.08 20.21
N ILE A 132 -8.38 -24.35 20.59
CA ILE A 132 -8.55 -25.45 19.63
C ILE A 132 -9.88 -25.32 18.87
N LEU A 133 -10.98 -25.05 19.58
CA LEU A 133 -12.32 -24.87 19.01
C LEU A 133 -12.33 -23.73 17.98
N ARG A 134 -11.71 -22.60 18.29
CA ARG A 134 -11.53 -21.51 17.33
C ARG A 134 -10.81 -21.94 16.04
N ARG A 135 -9.75 -22.71 16.15
CA ARG A 135 -9.02 -23.27 14.98
C ARG A 135 -9.87 -24.23 14.15
N LEU A 136 -10.89 -24.84 14.76
CA LEU A 136 -11.87 -25.71 14.09
C LEU A 136 -13.08 -24.92 13.55
N GLY A 137 -13.14 -23.60 13.72
CA GLY A 137 -14.27 -22.78 13.31
C GLY A 137 -15.50 -22.88 14.23
N ARG A 138 -15.34 -23.46 15.45
CA ARG A 138 -16.40 -23.58 16.48
C ARG A 138 -16.37 -22.37 17.41
N ASP A 139 -16.57 -21.18 16.86
CA ASP A 139 -16.29 -19.90 17.50
C ASP A 139 -17.22 -19.60 18.68
N ASP A 140 -18.48 -19.99 18.61
CA ASP A 140 -19.43 -19.80 19.73
C ASP A 140 -19.02 -20.60 20.97
N GLU A 141 -18.53 -21.82 20.76
CA GLU A 141 -18.04 -22.67 21.85
C GLU A 141 -16.71 -22.14 22.40
N ALA A 142 -15.84 -21.68 21.54
CA ALA A 142 -14.60 -21.01 21.96
C ALA A 142 -14.90 -19.77 22.81
N MET A 143 -15.85 -18.95 22.41
CA MET A 143 -16.28 -17.76 23.16
C MET A 143 -16.82 -18.11 24.55
N ARG A 144 -17.65 -19.18 24.65
CA ARG A 144 -18.13 -19.68 25.95
C ARG A 144 -16.97 -20.15 26.84
N GLY A 145 -16.02 -20.86 26.25
CA GLY A 145 -14.80 -21.33 26.93
C GLY A 145 -13.98 -20.17 27.51
N TYR A 146 -13.69 -19.14 26.70
CA TYR A 146 -12.96 -17.95 27.18
C TYR A 146 -13.69 -17.24 28.32
N ARG A 147 -15.02 -17.03 28.22
CA ARG A 147 -15.81 -16.40 29.30
C ARG A 147 -15.75 -17.20 30.57
N THR A 148 -15.84 -18.53 30.50
CA THR A 148 -15.78 -19.42 31.65
C THR A 148 -14.43 -19.39 32.33
N ALA A 149 -13.35 -19.52 31.55
CA ALA A 149 -11.99 -19.46 32.06
C ALA A 149 -11.65 -18.12 32.73
N LEU A 150 -12.04 -17.00 32.08
CA LEU A 150 -11.81 -15.66 32.60
C LEU A 150 -12.47 -15.41 33.98
N ARG A 151 -13.68 -15.93 34.19
CA ARG A 151 -14.33 -15.82 35.51
C ARG A 151 -13.51 -16.51 36.61
N VAL A 152 -12.94 -17.68 36.31
CA VAL A 152 -12.14 -18.42 37.26
C VAL A 152 -10.80 -17.73 37.51
N PHE A 153 -10.10 -17.28 36.45
CA PHE A 153 -8.83 -16.57 36.58
C PHE A 153 -8.95 -15.27 37.36
N ARG A 154 -10.02 -14.49 37.15
CA ARG A 154 -10.28 -13.26 37.91
C ARG A 154 -10.50 -13.54 39.41
N ARG A 155 -11.31 -14.56 39.74
CA ARG A 155 -11.57 -14.94 41.15
C ARG A 155 -10.33 -15.45 41.85
N ALA A 156 -9.47 -16.14 41.14
CA ALA A 156 -8.24 -16.73 41.68
C ALA A 156 -7.03 -15.78 41.62
N GLY A 157 -7.16 -14.58 41.09
CA GLY A 157 -6.04 -13.63 40.92
C GLY A 157 -4.97 -14.08 39.95
N ASP A 158 -5.23 -15.07 39.08
CA ASP A 158 -4.26 -15.56 38.08
C ASP A 158 -4.12 -14.59 36.90
N ARG A 159 -3.35 -13.53 37.13
CA ARG A 159 -3.18 -12.40 36.20
C ARG A 159 -2.62 -12.84 34.85
N LEU A 160 -1.63 -13.75 34.81
CA LEU A 160 -1.02 -14.21 33.57
C LEU A 160 -2.02 -14.93 32.66
N TRP A 161 -2.81 -15.86 33.22
CA TRP A 161 -3.79 -16.59 32.42
C TRP A 161 -5.03 -15.72 32.09
N GLN A 162 -5.34 -14.71 32.92
CA GLN A 162 -6.31 -13.70 32.60
C GLN A 162 -5.89 -12.92 31.34
N ALA A 163 -4.63 -12.45 31.26
CA ALA A 163 -4.11 -11.75 30.08
C ALA A 163 -4.15 -12.63 28.83
N ARG A 164 -3.72 -13.88 28.94
CA ARG A 164 -3.76 -14.85 27.83
C ARG A 164 -5.19 -15.06 27.31
N ALA A 165 -6.15 -15.22 28.19
CA ALA A 165 -7.54 -15.43 27.81
C ALA A 165 -8.17 -14.18 27.18
N LEU A 166 -7.90 -12.99 27.72
CA LEU A 166 -8.31 -11.71 27.13
C LEU A 166 -7.72 -11.52 25.74
N ASN A 167 -6.43 -11.79 25.57
CA ASN A 167 -5.77 -11.70 24.26
C ASN A 167 -6.43 -12.61 23.22
N ASN A 168 -6.66 -13.88 23.56
CA ASN A 168 -7.29 -14.83 22.62
C ASN A 168 -8.76 -14.48 22.32
N ARG A 169 -9.52 -14.00 23.32
CA ARG A 169 -10.90 -13.54 23.12
C ARG A 169 -10.95 -12.27 22.28
N GLY A 170 -10.02 -11.36 22.50
CA GLY A 170 -9.86 -10.15 21.68
C GLY A 170 -9.62 -10.45 20.21
N ILE A 171 -8.75 -11.41 19.92
CA ILE A 171 -8.53 -11.88 18.53
C ILE A 171 -9.82 -12.45 17.93
N LEU A 172 -10.58 -13.26 18.68
CA LEU A 172 -11.84 -13.82 18.22
C LEU A 172 -12.88 -12.73 17.95
N HIS A 173 -12.98 -11.72 18.82
CA HIS A 173 -13.81 -10.54 18.56
C HIS A 173 -13.38 -9.82 17.27
N GLY A 174 -12.08 -9.73 16.99
CA GLY A 174 -11.55 -9.14 15.75
C GLY A 174 -12.01 -9.90 14.50
N TYR A 175 -11.91 -11.22 14.49
CA TYR A 175 -12.40 -12.05 13.38
C TYR A 175 -13.91 -11.88 13.11
N HIS A 176 -14.69 -11.60 14.16
CA HIS A 176 -16.13 -11.34 14.05
C HIS A 176 -16.47 -9.87 13.72
N GLY A 177 -15.47 -9.01 13.49
CA GLY A 177 -15.66 -7.59 13.22
C GLY A 177 -16.11 -6.75 14.44
N ASN A 178 -16.07 -7.30 15.65
CA ASN A 178 -16.43 -6.62 16.90
C ASN A 178 -15.23 -5.78 17.42
N VAL A 179 -14.81 -4.79 16.64
CA VAL A 179 -13.57 -4.02 16.84
C VAL A 179 -13.49 -3.41 18.26
N ARG A 180 -14.59 -2.81 18.77
CA ARG A 180 -14.60 -2.19 20.11
C ARG A 180 -14.32 -3.20 21.22
N LEU A 181 -14.97 -4.37 21.17
CA LEU A 181 -14.75 -5.43 22.16
C LEU A 181 -13.35 -6.04 22.05
N ALA A 182 -12.85 -6.22 20.83
CA ALA A 182 -11.49 -6.67 20.56
C ALA A 182 -10.44 -5.74 21.18
N GLN A 183 -10.57 -4.42 20.91
CA GLN A 183 -9.64 -3.42 21.45
C GLN A 183 -9.70 -3.33 22.98
N ALA A 184 -10.87 -3.45 23.59
CA ALA A 184 -11.04 -3.45 25.05
C ALA A 184 -10.32 -4.64 25.70
N ASP A 185 -10.52 -5.86 25.17
CA ASP A 185 -9.88 -7.06 25.68
C ASP A 185 -8.36 -7.02 25.52
N LEU A 186 -7.90 -6.59 24.34
CA LEU A 186 -6.47 -6.48 24.05
C LEU A 186 -5.81 -5.36 24.89
N ALA A 187 -6.48 -4.24 25.12
CA ALA A 187 -5.96 -3.19 26.01
C ALA A 187 -5.80 -3.69 27.45
N ALA A 188 -6.80 -4.42 27.95
CA ALA A 188 -6.74 -5.03 29.29
C ALA A 188 -5.63 -6.08 29.40
N ALA A 189 -5.42 -6.90 28.34
CA ALA A 189 -4.32 -7.86 28.29
C ALA A 189 -2.95 -7.16 28.30
N ALA A 190 -2.80 -6.06 27.52
CA ALA A 190 -1.56 -5.28 27.48
C ALA A 190 -1.18 -4.69 28.85
N ALA A 191 -2.18 -4.12 29.56
CA ALA A 191 -1.99 -3.59 30.92
C ALA A 191 -1.46 -4.67 31.87
N ILE A 192 -2.07 -5.85 31.84
CA ILE A 192 -1.65 -6.96 32.70
C ILE A 192 -0.22 -7.44 32.36
N TYR A 193 0.13 -7.56 31.08
CA TYR A 193 1.49 -7.94 30.71
C TYR A 193 2.53 -6.89 31.10
N ALA A 194 2.16 -5.59 31.08
CA ALA A 194 3.01 -4.52 31.57
C ALA A 194 3.20 -4.59 33.09
N GLU A 195 2.13 -4.82 33.87
CA GLU A 195 2.17 -5.04 35.34
C GLU A 195 3.07 -6.23 35.71
N LEU A 196 3.06 -7.29 34.91
CA LEU A 196 3.84 -8.49 35.15
C LEU A 196 5.30 -8.40 34.63
N GLY A 197 5.71 -7.32 34.00
CA GLY A 197 7.03 -7.17 33.42
C GLY A 197 7.32 -8.14 32.26
N LEU A 198 6.32 -8.48 31.45
CA LEU A 198 6.43 -9.45 30.35
C LEU A 198 6.40 -8.75 28.98
N PRO A 199 7.55 -8.23 28.50
CA PRO A 199 7.61 -7.40 27.28
C PRO A 199 7.18 -8.16 26.01
N THR A 200 7.53 -9.44 25.89
CA THR A 200 7.14 -10.27 24.74
C THR A 200 5.62 -10.47 24.68
N GLY A 201 4.97 -10.66 25.83
CA GLY A 201 3.50 -10.73 25.92
C GLY A 201 2.84 -9.42 25.49
N ALA A 202 3.38 -8.29 25.94
CA ALA A 202 2.92 -6.96 25.57
C ALA A 202 3.11 -6.71 24.06
N ALA A 203 4.25 -7.10 23.48
CA ALA A 203 4.52 -7.00 22.05
C ALA A 203 3.53 -7.85 21.23
N GLN A 204 3.25 -9.08 21.68
CA GLN A 204 2.25 -9.94 21.02
C GLN A 204 0.85 -9.29 21.02
N VAL A 205 0.47 -8.64 22.11
CA VAL A 205 -0.81 -7.90 22.16
C VAL A 205 -0.79 -6.70 21.22
N GLN A 206 0.32 -5.97 21.12
CA GLN A 206 0.44 -4.86 20.15
C GLN A 206 0.28 -5.39 18.71
N HIS A 207 0.90 -6.51 18.38
CA HIS A 207 0.72 -7.16 17.07
C HIS A 207 -0.77 -7.51 16.83
N ASN A 208 -1.44 -8.14 17.80
CA ASN A 208 -2.85 -8.51 17.67
C ASN A 208 -3.79 -7.28 17.57
N ARG A 209 -3.45 -6.16 18.22
CA ARG A 209 -4.16 -4.89 18.03
C ARG A 209 -3.97 -4.36 16.61
N GLY A 210 -2.80 -4.54 16.02
CA GLY A 210 -2.53 -4.25 14.61
C GLY A 210 -3.38 -5.11 13.68
N PHE A 211 -3.49 -6.41 13.96
CA PHE A 211 -4.36 -7.32 13.23
C PHE A 211 -5.84 -6.85 13.27
N VAL A 212 -6.35 -6.47 14.45
CA VAL A 212 -7.72 -5.94 14.58
C VAL A 212 -7.91 -4.64 13.81
N ALA A 213 -6.92 -3.74 13.82
CA ALA A 213 -6.94 -2.52 13.00
C ALA A 213 -6.97 -2.83 11.51
N ALA A 214 -6.17 -3.80 11.05
CA ALA A 214 -6.18 -4.26 9.65
C ALA A 214 -7.55 -4.81 9.22
N GLN A 215 -8.18 -5.62 10.08
CA GLN A 215 -9.55 -6.12 9.83
C GLN A 215 -10.60 -5.00 9.78
N ALA A 216 -10.39 -3.93 10.54
CA ALA A 216 -11.24 -2.74 10.52
C ALA A 216 -10.97 -1.80 9.31
N GLY A 217 -9.91 -2.06 8.54
CA GLY A 217 -9.48 -1.23 7.42
C GLY A 217 -8.62 -0.02 7.83
N ASP A 218 -8.23 0.09 9.10
CA ASP A 218 -7.31 1.13 9.59
C ASP A 218 -5.85 0.70 9.33
N VAL A 219 -5.44 0.87 8.08
CA VAL A 219 -4.12 0.47 7.58
C VAL A 219 -2.98 1.20 8.31
N PRO A 220 -3.01 2.53 8.50
CA PRO A 220 -1.94 3.24 9.20
C PRO A 220 -1.74 2.76 10.64
N GLU A 221 -2.82 2.58 11.41
CA GLU A 221 -2.73 2.06 12.78
C GLU A 221 -2.22 0.62 12.81
N ALA A 222 -2.64 -0.23 11.87
CA ALA A 222 -2.13 -1.60 11.75
C ALA A 222 -0.62 -1.61 11.53
N LEU A 223 -0.11 -0.82 10.58
CA LEU A 223 1.32 -0.68 10.29
C LEU A 223 2.09 -0.15 11.52
N ALA A 224 1.54 0.86 12.21
CA ALA A 224 2.17 1.41 13.41
C ALA A 224 2.30 0.37 14.53
N ARG A 225 1.26 -0.45 14.72
CA ARG A 225 1.26 -1.52 15.74
C ARG A 225 2.23 -2.64 15.40
N TYR A 226 2.28 -3.09 14.14
CA TYR A 226 3.23 -4.10 13.69
C TYR A 226 4.68 -3.61 13.84
N ALA A 227 4.96 -2.36 13.45
CA ALA A 227 6.27 -1.77 13.59
C ALA A 227 6.74 -1.70 15.06
N ARG A 228 5.84 -1.41 16.01
CA ARG A 228 6.15 -1.39 17.46
C ARG A 228 6.38 -2.78 18.03
N ALA A 229 5.65 -3.80 17.56
CA ALA A 229 5.75 -5.16 18.08
C ALA A 229 6.99 -5.90 17.58
N ARG A 230 7.36 -5.68 16.32
CA ARG A 230 8.38 -6.45 15.59
C ARG A 230 9.75 -6.54 16.28
N PRO A 231 10.36 -5.46 16.83
CA PRO A 231 11.67 -5.54 17.46
C PRO A 231 11.73 -6.54 18.61
N GLU A 232 10.72 -6.57 19.47
CA GLU A 232 10.67 -7.49 20.61
C GLU A 232 10.34 -8.92 20.17
N LEU A 233 9.40 -9.10 19.25
CA LEU A 233 9.04 -10.42 18.73
C LEU A 233 10.20 -11.10 17.99
N SER A 234 11.00 -10.32 17.28
CA SER A 234 12.17 -10.82 16.54
C SER A 234 13.33 -11.24 17.45
N ARG A 235 13.38 -10.79 18.71
CA ARG A 235 14.40 -11.22 19.70
C ARG A 235 14.24 -12.67 20.13
N THR A 236 13.02 -13.18 20.12
CA THR A 236 12.70 -14.55 20.57
C THR A 236 12.75 -15.59 19.44
N GLY A 237 12.98 -15.14 18.18
CA GLY A 237 13.07 -16.01 17.00
C GLY A 237 12.52 -15.33 15.74
N PRO A 238 12.48 -16.04 14.59
CA PRO A 238 11.92 -15.50 13.36
C PRO A 238 10.42 -15.20 13.52
N ASP A 239 10.02 -13.93 13.38
CA ASP A 239 8.62 -13.50 13.45
C ASP A 239 7.89 -13.79 12.11
N ALA A 240 7.77 -15.09 11.79
CA ALA A 240 7.18 -15.51 10.54
C ALA A 240 5.66 -15.21 10.45
N VAL A 241 4.95 -15.20 11.57
CA VAL A 241 3.52 -14.85 11.62
C VAL A 241 3.32 -13.35 11.42
N GLY A 242 4.12 -12.53 12.08
CA GLY A 242 4.07 -11.08 11.90
C GLY A 242 4.40 -10.64 10.47
N LEU A 243 5.33 -11.34 9.82
CA LEU A 243 5.63 -11.12 8.40
C LEU A 243 4.47 -11.49 7.48
N LEU A 244 3.71 -12.55 7.78
CA LEU A 244 2.51 -12.92 7.03
C LEU A 244 1.42 -11.86 7.15
N ASP A 245 1.10 -11.42 8.37
CA ASP A 245 0.09 -10.41 8.60
C ASP A 245 0.47 -9.06 7.95
N LEU A 246 1.75 -8.70 8.01
CA LEU A 246 2.27 -7.53 7.30
C LEU A 246 2.11 -7.67 5.78
N ALA A 247 2.44 -8.82 5.22
CA ALA A 247 2.34 -9.06 3.78
C ALA A 247 0.88 -9.04 3.29
N GLU A 248 -0.07 -9.60 4.07
CA GLU A 248 -1.50 -9.50 3.77
C GLU A 248 -1.98 -8.04 3.80
N LEU A 249 -1.55 -7.25 4.78
CA LEU A 249 -1.88 -5.84 4.87
C LEU A 249 -1.33 -5.04 3.68
N LEU A 250 -0.05 -5.23 3.33
CA LEU A 250 0.57 -4.58 2.19
C LEU A 250 -0.09 -4.97 0.85
N GLN A 251 -0.52 -6.23 0.70
CA GLN A 251 -1.30 -6.68 -0.46
C GLN A 251 -2.64 -5.95 -0.55
N SER A 252 -3.32 -5.72 0.57
CA SER A 252 -4.64 -5.06 0.59
C SER A 252 -4.62 -3.63 0.08
N VAL A 253 -3.47 -2.94 0.20
CA VAL A 253 -3.24 -1.58 -0.33
C VAL A 253 -2.37 -1.57 -1.60
N ARG A 254 -2.25 -2.70 -2.28
CA ARG A 254 -1.56 -2.87 -3.56
C ARG A 254 -0.06 -2.53 -3.55
N LEU A 255 0.58 -2.56 -2.41
CA LEU A 255 2.04 -2.53 -2.28
C LEU A 255 2.61 -3.92 -2.58
N LEU A 256 2.41 -4.41 -3.80
CA LEU A 256 2.68 -5.80 -4.19
C LEU A 256 4.16 -6.20 -4.13
N PRO A 257 5.15 -5.34 -4.50
CA PRO A 257 6.57 -5.66 -4.34
C PRO A 257 6.96 -5.87 -2.87
N GLU A 258 6.48 -5.00 -1.98
CA GLU A 258 6.73 -5.06 -0.53
C GLU A 258 6.01 -6.25 0.11
N ALA A 259 4.76 -6.50 -0.28
CA ALA A 259 4.00 -7.67 0.13
C ALA A 259 4.72 -8.97 -0.25
N GLN A 260 5.27 -9.03 -1.46
CA GLN A 260 6.01 -10.20 -1.94
C GLN A 260 7.30 -10.43 -1.14
N ARG A 261 8.05 -9.36 -0.83
CA ARG A 261 9.26 -9.46 0.02
C ARG A 261 8.91 -9.98 1.40
N ALA A 262 7.91 -9.40 2.06
CA ALA A 262 7.48 -9.85 3.39
C ALA A 262 6.97 -11.30 3.39
N ALA A 263 6.23 -11.72 2.35
CA ALA A 263 5.77 -13.10 2.20
C ALA A 263 6.93 -14.08 1.96
N GLN A 264 7.94 -13.68 1.18
CA GLN A 264 9.14 -14.48 0.97
C GLN A 264 9.98 -14.60 2.25
N GLU A 265 10.17 -13.50 2.99
CA GLU A 265 10.83 -13.51 4.29
C GLU A 265 10.10 -14.44 5.29
N ALA A 266 8.76 -14.44 5.28
CA ALA A 266 7.95 -15.36 6.09
C ALA A 266 8.15 -16.82 5.66
N LEU A 267 8.23 -17.10 4.36
CA LEU A 267 8.50 -18.44 3.83
C LEU A 267 9.87 -18.96 4.29
N ASP A 268 10.91 -18.13 4.18
CA ASP A 268 12.27 -18.44 4.58
C ASP A 268 12.40 -18.61 6.12
N ALA A 269 11.73 -17.74 6.88
CA ALA A 269 11.65 -17.84 8.33
C ALA A 269 10.94 -19.14 8.76
N GLY A 270 9.85 -19.49 8.10
CA GLY A 270 9.13 -20.75 8.29
C GLY A 270 10.00 -21.99 7.95
N ALA A 271 10.83 -21.89 6.91
CA ALA A 271 11.76 -22.94 6.54
C ALA A 271 12.84 -23.15 7.61
N ARG A 272 13.48 -22.08 8.06
CA ARG A 272 14.48 -22.13 9.14
C ARG A 272 13.92 -22.66 10.46
N GLY A 273 12.70 -22.23 10.82
CA GLY A 273 11.99 -22.68 12.03
C GLY A 273 11.29 -24.03 11.89
N ARG A 274 11.35 -24.71 10.74
CA ARG A 274 10.60 -25.95 10.43
C ARG A 274 9.09 -25.83 10.69
N LEU A 275 8.54 -24.62 10.43
CA LEU A 275 7.14 -24.29 10.65
C LEU A 275 6.33 -24.57 9.37
N ASP A 276 6.06 -25.84 9.09
CA ASP A 276 5.34 -26.25 7.84
C ASP A 276 3.99 -25.54 7.64
N ALA A 277 3.33 -25.18 8.73
CA ALA A 277 2.11 -24.42 8.72
C ALA A 277 2.29 -23.03 8.12
N VAL A 278 3.28 -22.30 8.62
CA VAL A 278 3.61 -20.95 8.18
C VAL A 278 4.11 -20.96 6.74
N ARG A 279 4.92 -21.96 6.36
CA ARG A 279 5.38 -22.14 4.98
C ARG A 279 4.22 -22.29 4.00
N GLY A 280 3.21 -23.10 4.36
CA GLY A 280 2.02 -23.29 3.51
C GLY A 280 1.21 -22.00 3.35
N GLU A 281 1.02 -21.26 4.43
CA GLU A 281 0.30 -19.97 4.41
C GLU A 281 1.08 -18.90 3.65
N ALA A 282 2.40 -18.82 3.82
CA ALA A 282 3.27 -17.94 3.07
C ALA A 282 3.24 -18.25 1.55
N ALA A 283 3.31 -19.53 1.18
CA ALA A 283 3.21 -19.96 -0.22
C ALA A 283 1.84 -19.58 -0.82
N LEU A 284 0.75 -19.72 -0.06
CA LEU A 284 -0.57 -19.31 -0.50
C LEU A 284 -0.67 -17.79 -0.69
N LEU A 285 -0.04 -17.01 0.18
CA LEU A 285 0.02 -15.55 0.04
C LEU A 285 0.86 -15.13 -1.18
N VAL A 286 1.99 -15.79 -1.43
CA VAL A 286 2.77 -15.60 -2.67
C VAL A 286 1.91 -15.88 -3.91
N ALA A 287 1.08 -16.94 -3.89
CA ALA A 287 0.15 -17.23 -4.98
C ALA A 287 -0.89 -16.10 -5.18
N ARG A 288 -1.45 -15.56 -4.10
CA ARG A 288 -2.40 -14.42 -4.16
C ARG A 288 -1.74 -13.16 -4.71
N ILE A 289 -0.51 -12.87 -4.31
CA ILE A 289 0.26 -11.72 -4.83
C ILE A 289 0.59 -11.93 -6.31
N ALA A 290 0.98 -13.14 -6.73
CA ALA A 290 1.21 -13.46 -8.13
C ALA A 290 -0.06 -13.26 -8.98
N LEU A 291 -1.23 -13.69 -8.48
CA LEU A 291 -2.51 -13.43 -9.13
C LEU A 291 -2.81 -11.94 -9.25
N ALA A 292 -2.60 -11.17 -8.18
CA ALA A 292 -2.78 -9.72 -8.17
C ALA A 292 -1.84 -8.97 -9.13
N ARG A 293 -0.72 -9.59 -9.52
CA ARG A 293 0.25 -9.10 -10.52
C ARG A 293 -0.05 -9.60 -11.95
N GLY A 294 -1.17 -10.28 -12.17
CA GLY A 294 -1.55 -10.83 -13.47
C GLY A 294 -0.82 -12.13 -13.85
N ARG A 295 -0.03 -12.73 -12.95
CA ARG A 295 0.74 -13.96 -13.20
C ARG A 295 -0.09 -15.20 -12.85
N ALA A 296 -1.20 -15.40 -13.58
CA ALA A 296 -2.20 -16.42 -13.28
C ALA A 296 -1.65 -17.86 -13.30
N ALA A 297 -0.75 -18.20 -14.22
CA ALA A 297 -0.14 -19.53 -14.31
C ALA A 297 0.70 -19.86 -13.08
N GLU A 298 1.54 -18.93 -12.63
CA GLU A 298 2.36 -19.03 -11.41
C GLU A 298 1.48 -19.15 -10.17
N ALA A 299 0.47 -18.28 -10.06
CA ALA A 299 -0.50 -18.30 -8.96
C ALA A 299 -1.19 -19.65 -8.84
N ARG A 300 -1.65 -20.22 -9.96
CA ARG A 300 -2.31 -21.53 -10.01
C ARG A 300 -1.38 -22.66 -9.56
N ALA A 301 -0.14 -22.68 -10.06
CA ALA A 301 0.83 -23.71 -9.69
C ALA A 301 1.17 -23.66 -8.20
N THR A 302 1.45 -22.47 -7.65
CA THR A 302 1.79 -22.26 -6.24
C THR A 302 0.61 -22.56 -5.32
N ALA A 303 -0.62 -22.13 -5.65
CA ALA A 303 -1.81 -22.43 -4.88
C ALA A 303 -2.11 -23.95 -4.85
N ARG A 304 -1.93 -24.65 -5.98
CA ARG A 304 -2.05 -26.10 -6.06
C ARG A 304 -1.05 -26.83 -5.18
N ALA A 305 0.20 -26.37 -5.15
CA ALA A 305 1.24 -26.93 -4.27
C ALA A 305 0.89 -26.71 -2.80
N ALA A 306 0.48 -25.50 -2.41
CA ALA A 306 0.02 -25.18 -1.06
C ALA A 306 -1.18 -26.05 -0.65
N ARG A 307 -2.16 -26.23 -1.53
CA ARG A 307 -3.34 -27.09 -1.30
C ARG A 307 -2.95 -28.54 -0.99
N ARG A 308 -2.03 -29.10 -1.77
CA ARG A 308 -1.53 -30.47 -1.52
C ARG A 308 -0.81 -30.56 -0.16
N ALA A 309 0.04 -29.59 0.17
CA ALA A 309 0.71 -29.54 1.45
C ALA A 309 -0.27 -29.45 2.62
N PHE A 310 -1.30 -28.61 2.54
CA PHE A 310 -2.34 -28.51 3.57
C PHE A 310 -3.14 -29.80 3.71
N GLY A 311 -3.46 -30.47 2.59
CA GLY A 311 -4.14 -31.79 2.61
C GLY A 311 -3.31 -32.85 3.33
N ALA A 312 -2.01 -32.94 3.01
CA ALA A 312 -1.08 -33.89 3.65
C ALA A 312 -0.92 -33.65 5.17
N HIS A 313 -1.08 -32.38 5.61
CA HIS A 313 -0.98 -32.01 7.04
C HIS A 313 -2.34 -31.93 7.76
N GLY A 314 -3.43 -32.45 7.15
CA GLY A 314 -4.76 -32.48 7.77
C GLY A 314 -5.36 -31.12 8.07
N ARG A 315 -5.11 -30.13 7.19
CA ARG A 315 -5.63 -28.75 7.30
C ARG A 315 -6.70 -28.45 6.24
N PRO A 316 -7.91 -29.00 6.36
CA PRO A 316 -8.91 -28.94 5.30
C PRO A 316 -9.37 -27.53 4.96
N LEU A 317 -9.48 -26.61 5.93
CA LEU A 317 -9.91 -25.24 5.67
C LEU A 317 -8.87 -24.44 4.88
N LEU A 318 -7.57 -24.59 5.21
CA LEU A 318 -6.49 -23.98 4.43
C LEU A 318 -6.39 -24.59 3.03
N ALA A 319 -6.64 -25.88 2.89
CA ALA A 319 -6.72 -26.53 1.58
C ALA A 319 -7.89 -25.99 0.74
N LEU A 320 -9.06 -25.72 1.34
CA LEU A 320 -10.18 -25.05 0.67
C LEU A 320 -9.83 -23.61 0.26
N ARG A 321 -9.17 -22.84 1.12
CA ARG A 321 -8.69 -21.49 0.77
C ARG A 321 -7.71 -21.54 -0.41
N ALA A 322 -6.79 -22.50 -0.41
CA ALA A 322 -5.85 -22.69 -1.51
C ALA A 322 -6.56 -23.14 -2.80
N LEU A 323 -7.60 -23.97 -2.70
CA LEU A 323 -8.43 -24.33 -3.84
C LEU A 323 -9.18 -23.12 -4.42
N ALA A 324 -9.71 -22.24 -3.58
CA ALA A 324 -10.33 -21.00 -4.05
C ALA A 324 -9.35 -20.18 -4.90
N VAL A 325 -8.13 -19.95 -4.40
CA VAL A 325 -7.10 -19.22 -5.16
C VAL A 325 -6.68 -19.94 -6.44
N GLU A 326 -6.57 -21.29 -6.44
CA GLU A 326 -6.28 -22.09 -7.64
C GLU A 326 -7.38 -21.92 -8.70
N LEU A 327 -8.66 -21.90 -8.29
CA LEU A 327 -9.80 -21.70 -9.17
C LEU A 327 -9.88 -20.25 -9.69
N SER A 328 -9.66 -19.26 -8.82
CA SER A 328 -9.59 -17.84 -9.21
C SER A 328 -8.48 -17.60 -10.25
N ALA A 329 -7.32 -18.22 -10.07
CA ALA A 329 -6.22 -18.14 -11.04
C ALA A 329 -6.59 -18.84 -12.36
N THR A 330 -7.44 -19.89 -12.33
CA THR A 330 -7.95 -20.54 -13.55
C THR A 330 -8.92 -19.62 -14.29
N VAL A 331 -9.76 -18.86 -13.57
CA VAL A 331 -10.65 -17.85 -14.15
C VAL A 331 -9.82 -16.73 -14.80
N ALA A 332 -8.82 -16.21 -14.09
CA ALA A 332 -7.96 -15.15 -14.59
C ALA A 332 -7.12 -15.56 -15.82
N ALA A 333 -6.82 -16.86 -15.98
CA ALA A 333 -6.14 -17.41 -17.15
C ALA A 333 -7.06 -17.62 -18.37
N GLY A 334 -8.35 -17.29 -18.28
CA GLY A 334 -9.31 -17.52 -19.35
C GLY A 334 -9.67 -19.00 -19.60
N ALA A 335 -9.19 -19.93 -18.77
CA ALA A 335 -9.37 -21.39 -18.92
C ALA A 335 -10.57 -21.93 -18.15
N ALA A 336 -11.54 -21.08 -17.81
CA ALA A 336 -12.66 -21.43 -16.94
C ALA A 336 -13.92 -21.83 -17.73
N HIS A 337 -14.68 -22.78 -17.19
CA HIS A 337 -15.91 -23.32 -17.76
C HIS A 337 -16.98 -23.55 -16.66
N ARG A 338 -18.17 -24.00 -17.02
CA ARG A 338 -19.28 -24.25 -16.08
C ARG A 338 -18.91 -25.16 -14.90
N GLY A 339 -18.01 -26.15 -15.10
CA GLY A 339 -17.48 -26.98 -14.02
C GLY A 339 -16.62 -26.21 -13.01
N THR A 340 -15.81 -25.26 -13.49
CA THR A 340 -15.03 -24.34 -12.63
C THR A 340 -15.96 -23.45 -11.82
N LEU A 341 -17.04 -22.92 -12.42
CA LEU A 341 -18.05 -22.11 -11.74
C LEU A 341 -18.69 -22.87 -10.57
N ARG A 342 -19.15 -24.10 -10.78
CA ARG A 342 -19.74 -24.92 -9.71
C ARG A 342 -18.75 -25.17 -8.58
N ARG A 343 -17.54 -25.63 -8.92
CA ARG A 343 -16.50 -25.89 -7.91
C ARG A 343 -16.14 -24.64 -7.09
N LEU A 344 -16.11 -23.48 -7.72
CA LEU A 344 -15.83 -22.22 -7.03
C LEU A 344 -16.94 -21.86 -6.04
N GLN A 345 -18.21 -22.00 -6.45
CA GLN A 345 -19.38 -21.79 -5.59
C GLN A 345 -19.44 -22.78 -4.42
N ASP A 346 -19.18 -24.08 -4.68
CA ASP A 346 -19.13 -25.10 -3.63
C ASP A 346 -18.01 -24.81 -2.61
N THR A 347 -16.84 -24.38 -3.12
CA THR A 347 -15.70 -23.99 -2.27
C THR A 347 -16.04 -22.75 -1.43
N ALA A 348 -16.65 -21.73 -2.04
CA ALA A 348 -17.08 -20.52 -1.35
C ALA A 348 -18.12 -20.80 -0.25
N ALA A 349 -19.12 -21.66 -0.55
CA ALA A 349 -20.12 -22.08 0.40
C ALA A 349 -19.51 -22.88 1.57
N ALA A 350 -18.54 -23.75 1.30
CA ALA A 350 -17.82 -24.50 2.32
C ALA A 350 -17.02 -23.61 3.25
N LEU A 351 -16.29 -22.61 2.70
CA LEU A 351 -15.58 -21.59 3.48
C LEU A 351 -16.53 -20.77 4.34
N GLY A 352 -17.67 -20.36 3.79
CA GLY A 352 -18.71 -19.60 4.52
C GLY A 352 -19.29 -20.37 5.70
N ARG A 353 -19.63 -21.66 5.51
CA ARG A 353 -20.10 -22.54 6.60
C ARG A 353 -19.07 -22.74 7.71
N ALA A 354 -17.79 -22.68 7.34
CA ALA A 354 -16.69 -22.78 8.30
C ALA A 354 -16.36 -21.43 9.00
N GLY A 355 -17.13 -20.36 8.75
CA GLY A 355 -16.91 -19.04 9.33
C GLY A 355 -15.81 -18.20 8.66
N TRP A 356 -15.20 -18.70 7.59
CA TRP A 356 -14.14 -17.98 6.85
C TRP A 356 -14.77 -17.03 5.81
N LEU A 357 -15.39 -15.95 6.33
CA LEU A 357 -16.27 -15.08 5.55
C LEU A 357 -15.53 -14.33 4.43
N ILE A 358 -14.37 -13.73 4.71
CA ILE A 358 -13.64 -12.96 3.69
C ILE A 358 -13.21 -13.85 2.51
N PRO A 359 -12.52 -14.98 2.69
CA PRO A 359 -12.22 -15.90 1.58
C PRO A 359 -13.45 -16.44 0.86
N ALA A 360 -14.56 -16.64 1.59
CA ALA A 360 -15.82 -17.07 0.99
C ALA A 360 -16.40 -15.98 0.06
N TRP A 361 -16.43 -14.73 0.50
CA TRP A 361 -16.92 -13.62 -0.32
C TRP A 361 -16.02 -13.36 -1.53
N GLU A 362 -14.70 -13.45 -1.38
CA GLU A 362 -13.76 -13.38 -2.52
C GLU A 362 -14.10 -14.43 -3.58
N ALA A 363 -14.25 -15.68 -3.17
CA ALA A 363 -14.57 -16.77 -4.08
C ALA A 363 -15.99 -16.66 -4.69
N TRP A 364 -16.97 -16.13 -3.94
CA TRP A 364 -18.29 -15.82 -4.48
C TRP A 364 -18.22 -14.73 -5.56
N LEU A 365 -17.45 -13.68 -5.36
CA LEU A 365 -17.28 -12.61 -6.36
C LEU A 365 -16.53 -13.10 -7.61
N ASP A 366 -15.52 -13.96 -7.46
CA ASP A 366 -14.87 -14.64 -8.60
C ASP A 366 -15.89 -15.49 -9.38
N SER A 367 -16.81 -16.14 -8.66
CA SER A 367 -17.89 -16.92 -9.30
C SER A 367 -18.89 -16.03 -10.04
N VAL A 368 -19.19 -14.83 -9.53
CA VAL A 368 -20.05 -13.86 -10.22
C VAL A 368 -19.38 -13.39 -11.52
N GLN A 369 -18.10 -13.04 -11.46
CA GLN A 369 -17.34 -12.67 -12.65
C GLN A 369 -17.42 -13.74 -13.74
N LEU A 370 -17.22 -14.99 -13.38
CA LEU A 370 -17.31 -16.12 -14.31
C LEU A 370 -18.74 -16.37 -14.80
N ALA A 371 -19.74 -16.26 -13.92
CA ALA A 371 -21.14 -16.44 -14.29
C ALA A 371 -21.63 -15.38 -15.27
N VAL A 372 -21.21 -14.11 -15.12
CA VAL A 372 -21.46 -13.03 -16.08
C VAL A 372 -20.83 -13.36 -17.44
N HIS A 373 -19.59 -13.83 -17.45
CA HIS A 373 -18.91 -14.24 -18.69
C HIS A 373 -19.63 -15.41 -19.39
N LEU A 374 -20.11 -16.39 -18.61
CA LEU A 374 -20.85 -17.55 -19.12
C LEU A 374 -22.34 -17.26 -19.42
N LYS A 375 -22.80 -16.02 -19.22
CA LYS A 375 -24.20 -15.57 -19.40
C LYS A 375 -25.20 -16.43 -18.59
N ASP A 376 -24.88 -16.72 -17.32
CA ASP A 376 -25.70 -17.50 -16.39
C ASP A 376 -26.31 -16.58 -15.30
N PRO A 377 -27.50 -15.99 -15.52
CA PRO A 377 -28.07 -15.00 -14.60
C PRO A 377 -28.49 -15.57 -13.26
N GLU A 378 -28.82 -16.87 -13.18
CA GLU A 378 -29.18 -17.52 -11.91
C GLU A 378 -27.95 -17.61 -10.99
N ARG A 379 -26.82 -18.03 -11.53
CA ARG A 379 -25.58 -18.13 -10.80
C ARG A 379 -25.03 -16.76 -10.42
N VAL A 380 -25.27 -15.73 -11.25
CA VAL A 380 -24.96 -14.32 -10.89
C VAL A 380 -25.77 -13.90 -9.66
N ARG A 381 -27.10 -14.13 -9.66
CA ARG A 381 -27.96 -13.76 -8.52
C ARG A 381 -27.56 -14.49 -7.24
N LEU A 382 -27.30 -15.79 -7.34
CA LEU A 382 -26.84 -16.62 -6.22
C LEU A 382 -25.54 -16.07 -5.62
N GLY A 383 -24.53 -15.79 -6.46
CA GLY A 383 -23.23 -15.31 -6.01
C GLY A 383 -23.32 -13.94 -5.34
N LEU A 384 -24.07 -13.00 -5.94
CA LEU A 384 -24.25 -11.64 -5.36
C LEU A 384 -25.02 -11.71 -4.03
N ALA A 385 -26.03 -12.54 -3.90
CA ALA A 385 -26.77 -12.75 -2.66
C ALA A 385 -25.85 -13.33 -1.55
N ALA A 386 -25.05 -14.34 -1.89
CA ALA A 386 -24.11 -14.96 -0.97
C ALA A 386 -22.98 -14.01 -0.52
N ALA A 387 -22.53 -13.11 -1.42
CA ALA A 387 -21.53 -12.12 -1.13
C ALA A 387 -22.08 -10.84 -0.45
N ALA A 388 -23.40 -10.69 -0.30
CA ALA A 388 -24.03 -9.46 0.21
C ALA A 388 -23.53 -9.03 1.60
N GLY A 389 -23.10 -9.99 2.44
CA GLY A 389 -22.49 -9.73 3.75
C GLY A 389 -21.21 -8.90 3.69
N ALA A 390 -20.49 -8.93 2.56
CA ALA A 390 -19.27 -8.16 2.34
C ALA A 390 -19.52 -6.65 2.41
N ALA A 391 -20.67 -6.18 2.00
CA ALA A 391 -21.04 -4.75 2.04
C ALA A 391 -20.97 -4.13 3.46
N ARG A 392 -21.22 -4.93 4.49
CA ARG A 392 -21.25 -4.44 5.88
C ARG A 392 -20.00 -4.79 6.68
N ARG A 393 -19.34 -5.91 6.38
CA ARG A 393 -18.27 -6.49 7.19
C ARG A 393 -16.96 -6.70 6.44
N GLY A 394 -16.98 -6.55 5.10
CA GLY A 394 -15.78 -6.75 4.27
C GLY A 394 -14.81 -5.57 4.36
N PRO A 395 -13.52 -5.81 4.12
CA PRO A 395 -12.54 -4.74 3.88
C PRO A 395 -12.96 -3.86 2.69
N ALA A 396 -12.50 -2.61 2.65
CA ALA A 396 -12.89 -1.64 1.63
C ALA A 396 -12.67 -2.16 0.19
N ALA A 397 -11.54 -2.83 -0.08
CA ALA A 397 -11.26 -3.43 -1.38
C ALA A 397 -12.31 -4.48 -1.80
N LEU A 398 -12.77 -5.29 -0.84
CA LEU A 398 -13.78 -6.31 -1.10
C LEU A 398 -15.17 -5.68 -1.32
N ARG A 399 -15.48 -4.61 -0.58
CA ARG A 399 -16.73 -3.84 -0.77
C ARG A 399 -16.75 -3.19 -2.15
N ALA A 400 -15.65 -2.54 -2.55
CA ALA A 400 -15.53 -1.95 -3.90
C ALA A 400 -15.70 -3.01 -4.99
N ARG A 401 -15.10 -4.19 -4.81
CA ARG A 401 -15.25 -5.31 -5.72
C ARG A 401 -16.70 -5.83 -5.80
N LEU A 402 -17.42 -5.89 -4.69
CA LEU A 402 -18.85 -6.25 -4.70
C LEU A 402 -19.66 -5.26 -5.54
N TRP A 403 -19.41 -3.96 -5.41
CA TRP A 403 -20.05 -2.93 -6.22
C TRP A 403 -19.70 -3.07 -7.69
N HIS A 404 -18.44 -3.38 -8.02
CA HIS A 404 -18.01 -3.64 -9.39
C HIS A 404 -18.77 -4.82 -10.01
N GLU A 405 -18.88 -5.95 -9.31
CA GLU A 405 -19.62 -7.12 -9.83
C GLU A 405 -21.11 -6.84 -9.95
N ARG A 406 -21.71 -6.03 -9.06
CA ARG A 406 -23.09 -5.55 -9.20
C ARG A 406 -23.27 -4.70 -10.45
N ALA A 407 -22.36 -3.76 -10.70
CA ALA A 407 -22.39 -2.90 -11.88
C ALA A 407 -22.26 -3.72 -13.18
N ARG A 408 -21.34 -4.68 -13.23
CA ARG A 408 -21.18 -5.61 -14.36
C ARG A 408 -22.41 -6.47 -14.60
N ALA A 409 -22.99 -7.03 -13.53
CA ALA A 409 -24.20 -7.84 -13.61
C ALA A 409 -25.40 -7.04 -14.13
N SER A 410 -25.58 -5.80 -13.65
CA SER A 410 -26.63 -4.91 -14.11
C SER A 410 -26.45 -4.54 -15.59
N ARG A 411 -25.21 -4.23 -16.03
CA ARG A 411 -24.88 -3.99 -17.44
C ARG A 411 -25.21 -5.22 -18.32
N ALA A 412 -24.80 -6.39 -17.87
CA ALA A 412 -25.05 -7.63 -18.60
C ALA A 412 -26.54 -7.97 -18.68
N GLY A 413 -27.34 -7.53 -17.71
CA GLY A 413 -28.79 -7.65 -17.68
C GLY A 413 -29.53 -6.55 -18.43
N GLY A 414 -28.83 -5.56 -19.02
CA GLY A 414 -29.43 -4.44 -19.77
C GLY A 414 -29.90 -3.28 -18.89
N ASP A 415 -29.77 -3.33 -17.55
CA ASP A 415 -30.12 -2.23 -16.65
C ASP A 415 -28.94 -1.26 -16.48
N VAL A 416 -28.80 -0.39 -17.49
CA VAL A 416 -27.73 0.64 -17.52
C VAL A 416 -27.83 1.60 -16.33
N ALA A 417 -29.04 2.00 -15.93
CA ALA A 417 -29.24 2.92 -14.83
C ALA A 417 -28.78 2.32 -13.48
N ALA A 418 -29.08 1.05 -13.22
CA ALA A 418 -28.57 0.35 -12.05
C ALA A 418 -27.05 0.16 -12.13
N ALA A 419 -26.49 -0.13 -13.31
CA ALA A 419 -25.05 -0.28 -13.48
C ALA A 419 -24.30 1.03 -13.10
N ILE A 420 -24.79 2.19 -13.55
CA ILE A 420 -24.26 3.51 -13.18
C ILE A 420 -24.37 3.75 -11.68
N ARG A 421 -25.54 3.52 -11.07
CA ARG A 421 -25.72 3.70 -9.61
C ARG A 421 -24.77 2.82 -8.81
N HIS A 422 -24.59 1.56 -9.20
CA HIS A 422 -23.68 0.63 -8.51
C HIS A 422 -22.21 1.07 -8.65
N ALA A 423 -21.81 1.54 -9.84
CA ALA A 423 -20.46 2.03 -10.07
C ALA A 423 -20.17 3.30 -9.23
N ASP A 424 -21.09 4.27 -9.24
CA ASP A 424 -20.96 5.49 -8.44
C ASP A 424 -20.90 5.20 -6.94
N ALA A 425 -21.73 4.26 -6.44
CA ALA A 425 -21.70 3.85 -5.03
C ALA A 425 -20.37 3.19 -4.63
N GLY A 426 -19.80 2.36 -5.50
CA GLY A 426 -18.52 1.70 -5.24
C GLY A 426 -17.35 2.67 -5.22
N LEU A 427 -17.34 3.63 -6.14
CA LEU A 427 -16.32 4.68 -6.17
C LEU A 427 -16.40 5.57 -4.92
N ALA A 428 -17.60 6.03 -4.54
CA ALA A 428 -17.79 6.86 -3.35
C ALA A 428 -17.38 6.15 -2.05
N GLU A 429 -17.70 4.88 -1.92
CA GLU A 429 -17.30 4.09 -0.75
C GLU A 429 -15.78 3.92 -0.65
N PHE A 430 -15.13 3.72 -1.79
CA PHE A 430 -13.67 3.58 -1.82
C PHE A 430 -12.95 4.91 -1.54
N GLU A 431 -13.52 6.05 -1.94
CA GLU A 431 -12.99 7.38 -1.61
C GLU A 431 -12.91 7.61 -0.10
N VAL A 432 -13.92 7.19 0.65
CA VAL A 432 -13.91 7.26 2.13
C VAL A 432 -12.74 6.46 2.70
N HIS A 433 -12.50 5.26 2.17
CA HIS A 433 -11.35 4.45 2.58
C HIS A 433 -10.02 5.15 2.26
N ARG A 434 -9.86 5.66 1.03
CA ARG A 434 -8.63 6.37 0.64
C ARG A 434 -8.37 7.61 1.50
N ALA A 435 -9.41 8.31 1.88
CA ALA A 435 -9.32 9.48 2.75
C ALA A 435 -8.79 9.13 4.15
N SER A 436 -8.95 7.88 4.61
CA SER A 436 -8.37 7.39 5.86
C SER A 436 -6.86 7.10 5.77
N LEU A 437 -6.33 6.92 4.55
CA LEU A 437 -4.91 6.71 4.32
C LEU A 437 -4.17 8.05 4.32
N GLY A 438 -3.19 8.21 5.20
CA GLY A 438 -2.43 9.46 5.29
C GLY A 438 -1.35 9.58 4.21
N ALA A 439 -0.64 8.50 3.92
CA ALA A 439 0.47 8.54 2.97
C ALA A 439 -0.02 8.64 1.52
N THR A 440 0.52 9.58 0.75
CA THR A 440 0.22 9.76 -0.68
C THR A 440 0.45 8.47 -1.47
N GLU A 441 1.54 7.74 -1.19
CA GLU A 441 1.84 6.47 -1.86
C GLU A 441 0.74 5.41 -1.63
N LEU A 442 0.22 5.29 -0.40
CA LEU A 442 -0.87 4.36 -0.11
C LEU A 442 -2.16 4.74 -0.86
N ARG A 443 -2.45 6.04 -0.95
CA ARG A 443 -3.61 6.55 -1.69
C ARG A 443 -3.51 6.23 -3.16
N VAL A 444 -2.34 6.49 -3.77
CA VAL A 444 -2.06 6.24 -5.18
C VAL A 444 -2.12 4.74 -5.48
N ARG A 445 -1.41 3.91 -4.72
CA ARG A 445 -1.37 2.47 -4.96
C ARG A 445 -2.73 1.79 -4.74
N SER A 446 -3.51 2.26 -3.77
CA SER A 446 -4.84 1.70 -3.52
C SER A 446 -5.84 1.96 -4.65
N GLY A 447 -5.67 3.03 -5.45
CA GLY A 447 -6.52 3.35 -6.59
C GLY A 447 -6.63 2.22 -7.62
N ALA A 448 -5.56 1.45 -7.80
CA ALA A 448 -5.59 0.26 -8.64
C ALA A 448 -6.67 -0.78 -8.23
N THR A 449 -7.21 -0.69 -7.01
CA THR A 449 -8.29 -1.57 -6.55
C THR A 449 -9.63 -1.26 -7.23
N VAL A 450 -9.85 -0.02 -7.65
CA VAL A 450 -11.09 0.45 -8.27
C VAL A 450 -10.91 0.85 -9.74
N ALA A 451 -9.73 0.63 -10.32
CA ALA A 451 -9.44 1.02 -11.70
C ALA A 451 -10.44 0.42 -12.70
N GLU A 452 -10.75 -0.89 -12.58
CA GLU A 452 -11.74 -1.55 -13.45
C GLU A 452 -13.17 -1.01 -13.25
N LEU A 453 -13.51 -0.61 -12.01
CA LEU A 453 -14.81 0.01 -11.71
C LEU A 453 -14.89 1.43 -12.30
N ALA A 454 -13.80 2.19 -12.23
CA ALA A 454 -13.71 3.52 -12.82
C ALA A 454 -13.79 3.44 -14.35
N GLU A 455 -13.08 2.49 -14.96
CA GLU A 455 -13.16 2.24 -16.41
C GLU A 455 -14.60 1.87 -16.84
N LEU A 456 -15.24 0.94 -16.13
CA LEU A 456 -16.64 0.58 -16.39
C LEU A 456 -17.58 1.80 -16.27
N ARG A 457 -17.36 2.65 -15.26
CA ARG A 457 -18.17 3.88 -15.07
C ARG A 457 -18.00 4.85 -16.25
N LEU A 458 -16.77 5.00 -16.75
CA LEU A 458 -16.49 5.83 -17.91
C LEU A 458 -17.05 5.25 -19.21
N GLU A 459 -16.94 3.92 -19.42
CA GLU A 459 -17.58 3.23 -20.54
C GLU A 459 -19.09 3.50 -20.60
N LEU A 460 -19.75 3.38 -19.44
CA LEU A 460 -21.18 3.64 -19.33
C LEU A 460 -21.52 5.10 -19.61
N ALA A 461 -20.69 6.05 -19.15
CA ALA A 461 -20.88 7.46 -19.40
C ALA A 461 -20.77 7.77 -20.90
N VAL A 462 -19.68 7.34 -21.54
CA VAL A 462 -19.44 7.60 -22.97
C VAL A 462 -20.52 6.98 -23.86
N ALA A 463 -21.05 5.82 -23.48
CA ALA A 463 -22.07 5.12 -24.27
C ALA A 463 -23.50 5.65 -24.08
N HIS A 464 -23.84 6.25 -22.93
CA HIS A 464 -25.22 6.44 -22.52
C HIS A 464 -25.54 7.81 -21.90
N GLU A 465 -24.56 8.67 -21.64
CA GLU A 465 -24.79 9.94 -20.94
C GLU A 465 -24.50 11.15 -21.83
N GLU A 466 -25.10 12.29 -21.49
CA GLU A 466 -24.77 13.56 -22.10
C GLU A 466 -23.40 14.10 -21.66
N PRO A 467 -22.74 14.96 -22.44
CA PRO A 467 -21.39 15.46 -22.19
C PRO A 467 -21.16 16.02 -20.79
N ALA A 468 -22.14 16.74 -20.21
CA ALA A 468 -22.03 17.27 -18.85
C ALA A 468 -21.95 16.16 -17.78
N ARG A 469 -22.69 15.06 -17.96
CA ARG A 469 -22.64 13.89 -17.08
C ARG A 469 -21.38 13.06 -17.30
N MET A 470 -20.92 12.95 -18.55
CA MET A 470 -19.62 12.36 -18.88
C MET A 470 -18.50 13.10 -18.15
N LEU A 471 -18.50 14.43 -18.19
CA LEU A 471 -17.52 15.25 -17.47
C LEU A 471 -17.57 14.99 -15.95
N ALA A 472 -18.77 14.94 -15.36
CA ALA A 472 -18.93 14.63 -13.94
C ALA A 472 -18.43 13.22 -13.58
N ALA A 473 -18.59 12.24 -14.46
CA ALA A 473 -18.03 10.89 -14.29
C ALA A 473 -16.50 10.91 -14.39
N ALA A 474 -15.94 11.59 -15.40
CA ALA A 474 -14.50 11.75 -15.57
C ALA A 474 -13.87 12.42 -14.33
N GLN A 475 -14.49 13.49 -13.81
CA GLN A 475 -13.99 14.14 -12.60
C GLN A 475 -14.00 13.21 -11.38
N ARG A 476 -15.03 12.41 -11.19
CA ARG A 476 -15.08 11.43 -10.08
C ARG A 476 -14.03 10.34 -10.22
N THR A 477 -13.77 9.85 -11.41
CA THR A 477 -12.79 8.81 -11.64
C THR A 477 -11.35 9.32 -11.55
N SER A 478 -11.07 10.53 -12.08
CA SER A 478 -9.74 11.14 -12.05
C SER A 478 -9.43 11.88 -10.74
N ALA A 479 -10.44 12.56 -10.15
CA ALA A 479 -10.28 13.28 -8.89
C ALA A 479 -10.11 12.34 -7.70
N ALA A 480 -10.64 11.13 -7.82
CA ALA A 480 -10.62 10.17 -6.73
C ALA A 480 -9.22 10.03 -6.10
N THR A 481 -8.14 10.22 -6.86
CA THR A 481 -6.76 10.06 -6.41
C THR A 481 -6.09 11.36 -5.95
N LEU A 482 -6.38 12.46 -6.63
CA LEU A 482 -5.61 13.70 -6.51
C LEU A 482 -6.31 14.77 -5.65
N TRP A 483 -7.60 14.57 -5.37
CA TRP A 483 -8.42 15.54 -4.62
C TRP A 483 -8.10 15.61 -3.13
N LEU A 484 -7.61 14.52 -2.54
CA LEU A 484 -7.34 14.48 -1.11
C LEU A 484 -6.10 15.32 -0.79
N PRO A 485 -6.19 16.28 0.16
CA PRO A 485 -5.00 16.99 0.61
C PRO A 485 -3.97 15.98 1.13
N PRO A 486 -2.66 16.21 0.87
CA PRO A 486 -1.65 15.35 1.43
C PRO A 486 -1.83 15.35 2.95
N ALA A 487 -1.80 14.16 3.55
CA ALA A 487 -1.59 14.11 4.97
C ALA A 487 -0.17 14.64 5.20
N ARG A 488 -0.08 15.82 5.78
CA ARG A 488 1.21 16.36 6.20
C ARG A 488 1.74 15.38 7.24
N PRO A 489 2.82 14.63 7.00
CA PRO A 489 3.52 14.02 8.09
C PRO A 489 3.99 15.21 8.90
N SER A 490 3.36 15.48 10.04
CA SER A 490 3.95 16.36 11.03
C SER A 490 5.41 15.97 11.17
N ALA A 491 6.30 16.92 11.49
CA ALA A 491 7.73 16.72 11.58
C ALA A 491 8.10 15.46 12.37
N ASP A 492 7.92 14.30 11.74
CA ASP A 492 8.23 13.00 12.34
C ASP A 492 9.75 12.90 12.44
N PRO A 493 10.30 12.83 13.65
CA PRO A 493 11.75 12.84 13.85
C PRO A 493 12.46 11.66 13.16
N VAL A 494 11.76 10.56 12.90
CA VAL A 494 12.33 9.40 12.21
C VAL A 494 12.45 9.68 10.72
N VAL A 495 11.41 10.26 10.11
CA VAL A 495 11.43 10.68 8.70
C VAL A 495 12.51 11.76 8.49
N THR A 496 12.50 12.82 9.31
CA THR A 496 13.48 13.92 9.21
C THR A 496 14.93 13.44 9.32
N ARG A 497 15.22 12.56 10.30
CA ARG A 497 16.56 11.97 10.45
C ARG A 497 16.91 11.05 9.28
N GLY A 498 15.96 10.25 8.80
CA GLY A 498 16.15 9.38 7.64
C GLY A 498 16.52 10.16 6.39
N LEU A 499 15.83 11.26 6.10
CA LEU A 499 16.11 12.15 4.97
C LEU A 499 17.47 12.85 5.13
N ALA A 500 17.83 13.29 6.33
CA ALA A 500 19.16 13.86 6.59
C ALA A 500 20.29 12.84 6.36
N MET A 501 20.09 11.59 6.74
CA MET A 501 21.04 10.50 6.45
C MET A 501 21.13 10.18 4.96
N LEU A 502 20.00 10.19 4.23
CA LEU A 502 19.98 10.04 2.78
C LEU A 502 20.81 11.10 2.06
N ARG A 503 20.72 12.37 2.50
CA ARG A 503 21.56 13.45 1.97
C ARG A 503 23.05 13.17 2.17
N ARG A 504 23.45 12.68 3.36
CA ARG A 504 24.85 12.30 3.63
C ARG A 504 25.31 11.17 2.70
N VAL A 505 24.52 10.10 2.58
CA VAL A 505 24.82 8.99 1.68
C VAL A 505 24.97 9.47 0.24
N HIS A 506 24.11 10.39 -0.19
CA HIS A 506 24.19 10.99 -1.52
C HIS A 506 25.48 11.81 -1.71
N ALA A 507 25.87 12.61 -0.71
CA ALA A 507 27.13 13.34 -0.72
C ALA A 507 28.34 12.39 -0.79
N ASP A 508 28.33 11.30 -0.02
CA ASP A 508 29.39 10.29 -0.02
C ASP A 508 29.49 9.56 -1.38
N LEU A 509 28.34 9.29 -2.02
CA LEU A 509 28.31 8.70 -3.38
C LEU A 509 28.81 9.67 -4.46
N SER A 510 28.66 10.97 -4.25
CA SER A 510 29.09 12.02 -5.19
C SER A 510 30.54 12.44 -4.98
N ALA A 511 31.13 12.12 -3.83
CA ALA A 511 32.55 12.38 -3.56
C ALA A 511 33.43 11.42 -4.37
N ALA A 512 34.34 11.94 -5.18
CA ALA A 512 35.25 11.13 -5.98
C ALA A 512 36.59 10.89 -5.24
N PRO A 513 37.24 9.73 -5.42
CA PRO A 513 36.77 8.48 -6.06
C PRO A 513 36.26 7.44 -5.04
N VAL A 514 35.03 6.98 -5.20
CA VAL A 514 34.44 5.93 -4.37
C VAL A 514 34.75 4.57 -4.98
N SER A 515 35.26 3.60 -4.19
CA SER A 515 35.48 2.24 -4.71
C SER A 515 34.16 1.56 -5.08
N ALA A 516 34.19 0.60 -6.03
CA ALA A 516 32.98 -0.16 -6.43
C ALA A 516 32.33 -0.88 -5.22
N ALA A 517 33.13 -1.37 -4.28
CA ALA A 517 32.64 -2.03 -3.07
C ALA A 517 31.93 -1.05 -2.13
N ASP A 518 32.49 0.16 -1.95
CA ASP A 518 31.90 1.20 -1.12
C ASP A 518 30.64 1.76 -1.77
N SER A 519 30.64 2.02 -3.09
CA SER A 519 29.45 2.40 -3.82
C SER A 519 28.32 1.38 -3.64
N GLY A 520 28.61 0.09 -3.75
CA GLY A 520 27.62 -0.96 -3.52
C GLY A 520 27.10 -1.00 -2.07
N ARG A 521 27.94 -0.68 -1.08
CA ARG A 521 27.51 -0.58 0.34
C ARG A 521 26.62 0.63 0.57
N LEU A 522 27.02 1.80 0.04
CA LEU A 522 26.27 3.05 0.15
C LEU A 522 24.91 2.95 -0.55
N MET A 523 24.84 2.35 -1.74
CA MET A 523 23.57 2.12 -2.44
C MET A 523 22.62 1.20 -1.66
N ARG A 524 23.12 0.12 -1.05
CA ARG A 524 22.29 -0.72 -0.17
C ARG A 524 21.79 0.07 1.03
N TRP A 525 22.64 0.87 1.64
CA TRP A 525 22.24 1.72 2.78
C TRP A 525 21.20 2.77 2.36
N GLN A 526 21.34 3.38 1.20
CA GLN A 526 20.34 4.28 0.63
C GLN A 526 18.97 3.59 0.52
N HIS A 527 18.93 2.40 -0.09
CA HIS A 527 17.67 1.64 -0.20
C HIS A 527 17.04 1.31 1.16
N ASP A 528 17.87 0.94 2.14
CA ASP A 528 17.38 0.65 3.50
C ASP A 528 16.81 1.91 4.19
N LEU A 529 17.44 3.07 4.00
CA LEU A 529 16.95 4.34 4.53
C LEU A 529 15.64 4.76 3.86
N GLU A 530 15.56 4.67 2.53
CA GLU A 530 14.34 4.92 1.76
C GLU A 530 13.20 4.02 2.23
N ALA A 531 13.45 2.72 2.42
CA ALA A 531 12.46 1.79 2.93
C ALA A 531 11.96 2.15 4.34
N ARG A 532 12.85 2.60 5.24
CA ARG A 532 12.49 3.05 6.60
C ARG A 532 11.66 4.33 6.59
N VAL A 533 12.04 5.31 5.77
CA VAL A 533 11.28 6.57 5.60
C VAL A 533 9.88 6.26 5.09
N ARG A 534 9.76 5.44 4.06
CA ARG A 534 8.46 5.01 3.51
C ARG A 534 7.60 4.29 4.55
N ALA A 535 8.16 3.27 5.19
CA ALA A 535 7.45 2.49 6.21
C ALA A 535 6.94 3.37 7.37
N ARG A 536 7.67 4.43 7.70
CA ARG A 536 7.22 5.40 8.72
C ARG A 536 6.15 6.34 8.18
N ALA A 537 6.30 6.83 6.95
CA ALA A 537 5.31 7.67 6.29
C ALA A 537 3.95 6.95 6.13
N TRP A 538 3.93 5.66 5.85
CA TRP A 538 2.70 4.87 5.73
C TRP A 538 1.88 4.79 7.03
N GLN A 539 2.46 5.09 8.18
CA GLN A 539 1.78 5.10 9.48
C GLN A 539 1.00 6.40 9.74
N ALA A 540 1.10 7.38 8.83
CA ALA A 540 0.36 8.62 8.96
C ALA A 540 -1.14 8.39 8.75
N GLN A 541 -1.97 8.91 9.66
CA GLN A 541 -3.43 8.89 9.53
C GLN A 541 -3.88 9.92 8.49
N GLY A 542 -4.92 9.58 7.74
CA GLY A 542 -5.57 10.53 6.85
C GLY A 542 -6.53 11.43 7.61
N ASN A 543 -6.82 12.59 7.01
CA ASN A 543 -7.71 13.60 7.60
C ASN A 543 -9.21 13.33 7.35
N GLY A 544 -9.55 12.15 6.79
CA GLY A 544 -10.90 11.86 6.35
C GLY A 544 -11.26 12.52 5.00
N PRO A 545 -12.48 12.29 4.50
CA PRO A 545 -12.94 12.92 3.27
C PRO A 545 -12.97 14.43 3.41
N SER A 546 -12.51 15.13 2.37
CA SER A 546 -12.58 16.60 2.31
C SER A 546 -14.05 17.05 2.24
N ALA A 547 -14.39 18.11 2.96
CA ALA A 547 -15.71 18.72 2.82
C ALA A 547 -15.83 19.33 1.39
N GLY A 548 -16.65 18.75 0.54
CA GLY A 548 -16.87 19.10 -0.85
C GLY A 548 -16.28 18.05 -1.82
N GLY A 549 -17.10 17.59 -2.75
CA GLY A 549 -16.70 16.71 -3.84
C GLY A 549 -15.91 17.47 -4.94
N PRO A 550 -15.51 16.79 -6.03
CA PRO A 550 -14.99 17.46 -7.22
C PRO A 550 -16.01 18.44 -7.78
N PRO A 551 -15.54 19.55 -8.43
CA PRO A 551 -16.42 20.57 -8.95
C PRO A 551 -17.39 20.01 -10.00
N GLY A 552 -18.62 20.50 -9.96
CA GLY A 552 -19.59 20.24 -11.03
C GLY A 552 -19.28 21.03 -12.31
N PRO A 553 -19.93 20.68 -13.45
CA PRO A 553 -19.73 21.39 -14.71
C PRO A 553 -19.98 22.90 -14.61
N ALA A 554 -20.98 23.33 -13.84
CA ALA A 554 -21.30 24.75 -13.64
C ALA A 554 -20.19 25.50 -12.89
N GLU A 555 -19.60 24.89 -11.86
CA GLU A 555 -18.51 25.49 -11.11
C GLU A 555 -17.23 25.58 -11.94
N LEU A 556 -16.94 24.58 -12.77
CA LEU A 556 -15.82 24.60 -13.72
C LEU A 556 -16.02 25.71 -14.76
N THR A 557 -17.20 25.81 -15.36
CA THR A 557 -17.53 26.85 -16.33
C THR A 557 -17.35 28.26 -15.74
N ALA A 558 -17.85 28.48 -14.52
CA ALA A 558 -17.72 29.79 -13.85
C ALA A 558 -16.26 30.15 -13.57
N ALA A 559 -15.41 29.17 -13.19
CA ALA A 559 -14.00 29.37 -12.90
C ALA A 559 -13.15 29.58 -14.17
N LEU A 560 -13.52 28.98 -15.30
CA LEU A 560 -12.80 29.10 -16.57
C LEU A 560 -12.91 30.49 -17.18
N GLY A 561 -14.07 31.16 -17.03
CA GLY A 561 -14.28 32.45 -17.67
C GLY A 561 -14.13 32.34 -19.19
N PRO A 562 -13.21 33.14 -19.83
CA PRO A 562 -12.98 33.10 -21.28
C PRO A 562 -12.14 31.90 -21.74
N ALA A 563 -11.46 31.18 -20.85
CA ALA A 563 -10.61 30.02 -21.18
C ALA A 563 -11.44 28.80 -21.61
N ALA A 564 -10.79 27.85 -22.28
CA ALA A 564 -11.36 26.55 -22.59
C ALA A 564 -10.64 25.43 -21.83
N LEU A 565 -11.42 24.53 -21.26
CA LEU A 565 -10.89 23.28 -20.66
C LEU A 565 -11.05 22.15 -21.69
N VAL A 566 -10.00 21.36 -21.86
CA VAL A 566 -10.02 20.09 -22.58
C VAL A 566 -9.64 18.99 -21.59
N ASP A 567 -10.61 18.18 -21.20
CA ASP A 567 -10.43 17.02 -20.34
C ASP A 567 -10.38 15.75 -21.20
N PHE A 568 -9.21 15.14 -21.27
CA PHE A 568 -8.98 13.93 -22.05
C PHE A 568 -9.34 12.68 -21.22
N VAL A 569 -10.10 11.78 -21.84
CA VAL A 569 -10.54 10.52 -21.23
C VAL A 569 -10.21 9.37 -22.17
N ALA A 570 -9.67 8.29 -21.65
CA ALA A 570 -9.40 7.07 -22.40
C ALA A 570 -10.38 5.96 -21.99
N VAL A 571 -11.10 5.42 -22.95
CA VAL A 571 -12.08 4.33 -22.71
C VAL A 571 -11.89 3.25 -23.76
N GLY A 572 -11.65 2.02 -23.33
CA GLY A 572 -11.44 0.89 -24.25
C GLY A 572 -10.31 1.12 -25.26
N GLY A 573 -9.29 1.89 -24.88
CA GLY A 573 -8.18 2.26 -25.76
C GLY A 573 -8.48 3.39 -26.79
N VAL A 574 -9.67 3.97 -26.74
CA VAL A 574 -10.08 5.13 -27.55
C VAL A 574 -9.97 6.39 -26.69
N LEU A 575 -9.37 7.42 -27.28
CA LEU A 575 -9.26 8.75 -26.67
C LEU A 575 -10.50 9.59 -26.99
N HIS A 576 -11.02 10.23 -25.96
CA HIS A 576 -12.13 11.17 -26.05
C HIS A 576 -11.71 12.51 -25.44
N ALA A 577 -12.25 13.60 -25.95
CA ALA A 577 -12.12 14.94 -25.36
C ALA A 577 -13.47 15.44 -24.87
N LEU A 578 -13.51 15.94 -23.65
CA LEU A 578 -14.60 16.69 -23.06
C LEU A 578 -14.17 18.14 -23.00
N VAL A 579 -14.83 18.99 -23.83
CA VAL A 579 -14.45 20.39 -23.95
C VAL A 579 -15.48 21.26 -23.23
N VAL A 580 -15.00 22.10 -22.30
CA VAL A 580 -15.79 23.11 -21.61
C VAL A 580 -15.38 24.48 -22.13
N ALA A 581 -16.24 25.15 -22.87
CA ALA A 581 -15.95 26.45 -23.43
C ALA A 581 -17.26 27.25 -23.60
N GLY A 582 -17.26 28.56 -23.26
CA GLY A 582 -18.38 29.41 -23.41
C GLY A 582 -19.68 28.97 -22.70
N GLY A 583 -19.57 28.25 -21.62
CA GLY A 583 -20.71 27.75 -20.85
C GLY A 583 -21.21 26.36 -21.26
N GLU A 584 -20.73 25.83 -22.38
CA GLU A 584 -21.15 24.54 -22.90
C GLU A 584 -20.10 23.43 -22.62
N VAL A 585 -20.60 22.22 -22.43
CA VAL A 585 -19.78 20.99 -22.38
C VAL A 585 -20.05 20.19 -23.64
N THR A 586 -19.02 19.89 -24.41
CA THR A 586 -19.13 19.10 -25.64
C THR A 586 -18.22 17.87 -25.55
N HIS A 587 -18.59 16.81 -26.28
CA HIS A 587 -17.83 15.56 -26.36
C HIS A 587 -17.35 15.34 -27.80
N ARG A 588 -16.07 14.93 -27.95
CA ARG A 588 -15.48 14.57 -29.25
C ARG A 588 -14.67 13.28 -29.09
N PRO A 589 -14.99 12.20 -29.82
CA PRO A 589 -14.07 11.07 -29.96
C PRO A 589 -12.89 11.48 -30.83
N LEU A 590 -11.66 11.16 -30.38
CA LEU A 590 -10.40 11.53 -31.06
C LEU A 590 -9.74 10.34 -31.75
N GLY A 591 -10.17 9.10 -31.45
CA GLY A 591 -9.61 7.89 -32.03
C GLY A 591 -8.69 7.10 -31.11
N PRO A 592 -7.93 6.12 -31.61
CA PRO A 592 -7.13 5.21 -30.78
C PRO A 592 -5.97 5.93 -30.09
N LEU A 593 -5.75 5.61 -28.80
CA LEU A 593 -4.68 6.19 -27.99
C LEU A 593 -3.28 5.66 -28.38
N ALA A 594 -3.18 4.43 -28.87
CA ALA A 594 -1.88 3.77 -29.14
C ALA A 594 -1.02 4.55 -30.17
N PRO A 595 -1.53 4.97 -31.35
CA PRO A 595 -0.74 5.76 -32.30
C PRO A 595 -0.26 7.10 -31.72
N VAL A 596 -1.10 7.76 -30.91
CA VAL A 596 -0.73 9.02 -30.23
C VAL A 596 0.43 8.79 -29.26
N ALA A 597 0.43 7.68 -28.54
CA ALA A 597 1.50 7.34 -27.62
C ALA A 597 2.83 6.99 -28.35
N GLU A 598 2.75 6.40 -29.53
CA GLU A 598 3.91 6.10 -30.38
C GLU A 598 4.54 7.40 -30.93
N GLU A 599 3.73 8.32 -31.47
CA GLU A 599 4.19 9.63 -31.95
C GLU A 599 4.80 10.47 -30.83
N LEU A 600 4.23 10.44 -29.64
CA LEU A 600 4.80 11.10 -28.46
C LEU A 600 6.17 10.53 -28.11
N ALA A 601 6.35 9.20 -28.17
CA ALA A 601 7.64 8.58 -27.95
C ALA A 601 8.67 9.01 -29.02
N GLY A 602 8.25 9.12 -30.27
CA GLY A 602 9.03 9.65 -31.40
C GLY A 602 9.48 11.09 -31.18
N LEU A 603 8.53 11.97 -30.78
CA LEU A 603 8.82 13.37 -30.47
C LEU A 603 9.85 13.49 -29.34
N ARG A 604 9.67 12.78 -28.26
CA ARG A 604 10.59 12.79 -27.11
C ARG A 604 11.97 12.24 -27.48
N PHE A 605 12.04 11.24 -28.34
CA PHE A 605 13.33 10.73 -28.84
C PHE A 605 14.06 11.78 -29.69
N ALA A 606 13.36 12.44 -30.63
CA ALA A 606 13.92 13.50 -31.45
C ALA A 606 14.42 14.68 -30.59
N GLN A 607 13.64 15.11 -29.58
CA GLN A 607 14.03 16.16 -28.63
C GLN A 607 15.32 15.81 -27.87
N ARG A 608 15.42 14.58 -27.30
CA ARG A 608 16.68 14.17 -26.63
C ARG A 608 17.88 14.27 -27.55
N ARG A 609 17.73 13.88 -28.82
CA ARG A 609 18.80 14.03 -29.83
C ARG A 609 19.16 15.48 -30.09
N LEU A 610 18.17 16.36 -30.19
CA LEU A 610 18.39 17.79 -30.46
C LEU A 610 19.12 18.48 -29.30
N VAL A 611 18.77 18.16 -28.05
CA VAL A 611 19.44 18.73 -26.88
C VAL A 611 20.84 18.15 -26.66
N ALA A 612 21.06 16.86 -26.95
CA ALA A 612 22.35 16.20 -26.79
C ALA A 612 23.34 16.43 -27.96
N ALA A 613 22.85 16.85 -29.13
CA ALA A 613 23.65 16.83 -30.38
C ALA A 613 24.54 18.08 -30.50
N ARG A 614 25.84 17.83 -30.74
CA ARG A 614 26.81 18.82 -31.22
C ARG A 614 27.01 18.59 -32.72
N GLY A 615 25.99 18.90 -33.60
CA GLY A 615 26.12 18.72 -35.05
C GLY A 615 24.81 18.51 -35.80
N HIS A 616 24.81 18.04 -37.06
CA HIS A 616 23.63 17.98 -37.96
C HIS A 616 22.32 17.47 -37.30
N THR A 617 21.42 18.41 -37.07
CA THR A 617 20.14 18.19 -36.35
C THR A 617 18.93 18.20 -37.30
N ALA A 618 19.10 18.55 -38.57
CA ALA A 618 18.01 18.75 -39.55
C ALA A 618 17.03 17.57 -39.64
N ALA A 619 17.52 16.34 -39.61
CA ALA A 619 16.63 15.15 -39.61
C ALA A 619 15.87 15.00 -38.30
N ALA A 620 16.48 15.29 -37.17
CA ALA A 620 15.82 15.25 -35.85
C ALA A 620 14.81 16.39 -35.72
N GLU A 621 15.10 17.57 -36.26
CA GLU A 621 14.17 18.70 -36.31
C GLU A 621 12.96 18.39 -37.20
N ALA A 622 13.18 17.78 -38.38
CA ALA A 622 12.12 17.37 -39.28
C ALA A 622 11.21 16.31 -38.61
N ALA A 623 11.81 15.33 -37.93
CA ALA A 623 11.09 14.30 -37.19
C ALA A 623 10.29 14.89 -36.03
N ALA A 624 10.89 15.80 -35.25
CA ALA A 624 10.20 16.46 -34.12
C ALA A 624 9.02 17.31 -34.59
N ARG A 625 9.19 18.07 -35.69
CA ARG A 625 8.15 18.86 -36.31
C ARG A 625 7.01 18.01 -36.85
N HIS A 626 7.34 16.90 -37.52
CA HIS A 626 6.36 15.95 -38.03
C HIS A 626 5.52 15.38 -36.88
N ALA A 627 6.17 14.83 -35.87
CA ALA A 627 5.50 14.25 -34.71
C ALA A 627 4.63 15.29 -33.95
N ALA A 628 5.10 16.54 -33.81
CA ALA A 628 4.31 17.61 -33.20
C ALA A 628 3.04 17.93 -34.03
N ASN A 629 3.14 17.97 -35.36
CA ASN A 629 2.00 18.19 -36.24
C ASN A 629 1.01 17.01 -36.17
N VAL A 630 1.47 15.78 -36.16
CA VAL A 630 0.62 14.58 -36.01
C VAL A 630 -0.12 14.58 -34.67
N LEU A 631 0.61 14.89 -33.58
CA LEU A 631 0.00 15.02 -32.25
C LEU A 631 -1.05 16.14 -32.20
N ASP A 632 -0.76 17.29 -32.79
CA ASP A 632 -1.73 18.41 -32.86
C ASP A 632 -2.99 18.03 -33.65
N ALA A 633 -2.79 17.39 -34.80
CA ALA A 633 -3.88 16.89 -35.63
C ALA A 633 -4.76 15.86 -34.95
N ALA A 634 -4.19 15.06 -34.04
CA ALA A 634 -4.90 14.06 -33.27
C ALA A 634 -5.58 14.61 -32.01
N LEU A 635 -5.00 15.62 -31.34
CA LEU A 635 -5.40 16.03 -29.99
C LEU A 635 -6.18 17.35 -29.97
N LEU A 636 -5.77 18.37 -30.75
CA LEU A 636 -6.30 19.72 -30.63
C LEU A 636 -7.00 20.24 -31.90
N SER A 637 -6.47 19.93 -33.09
CA SER A 637 -7.10 20.36 -34.37
C SER A 637 -8.56 19.92 -34.52
N PRO A 638 -8.97 18.69 -34.05
CA PRO A 638 -10.37 18.28 -34.10
C PRO A 638 -11.30 19.10 -33.18
N LEU A 639 -10.73 19.90 -32.27
CA LEU A 639 -11.45 20.72 -31.30
C LEU A 639 -11.41 22.20 -31.62
N ALA A 640 -10.80 22.61 -32.77
CA ALA A 640 -10.52 23.99 -33.12
C ALA A 640 -11.80 24.87 -33.16
N ASP A 641 -12.92 24.29 -33.59
CA ASP A 641 -14.23 24.97 -33.63
C ASP A 641 -14.74 25.35 -32.21
N ARG A 642 -14.32 24.66 -31.19
CA ARG A 642 -14.74 24.85 -29.79
C ARG A 642 -13.74 25.63 -28.95
N ILE A 643 -12.45 25.33 -29.11
CA ILE A 643 -11.40 26.01 -28.35
C ILE A 643 -11.02 27.39 -28.90
N GLY A 644 -11.23 27.66 -30.21
CA GLY A 644 -10.86 28.91 -30.84
C GLY A 644 -9.46 29.40 -30.43
N ASP A 645 -9.30 30.69 -30.18
CA ASP A 645 -8.06 31.34 -29.71
C ASP A 645 -8.01 31.51 -28.18
N ARG A 646 -8.87 30.82 -27.41
CA ARG A 646 -8.95 30.94 -25.95
C ARG A 646 -7.71 30.37 -25.27
N ASP A 647 -7.35 30.91 -24.11
CA ASP A 647 -6.43 30.23 -23.19
C ASP A 647 -6.87 28.80 -22.94
N LEU A 648 -5.92 27.88 -22.84
CA LEU A 648 -6.21 26.47 -22.63
C LEU A 648 -5.92 26.00 -21.23
N VAL A 649 -6.84 25.21 -20.69
CA VAL A 649 -6.64 24.33 -19.55
C VAL A 649 -6.72 22.90 -20.09
N LEU A 650 -5.65 22.15 -19.96
CA LEU A 650 -5.55 20.78 -20.44
C LEU A 650 -5.49 19.82 -19.25
N ALA A 651 -6.38 18.85 -19.22
CA ALA A 651 -6.33 17.73 -18.28
C ALA A 651 -5.99 16.46 -19.06
N PRO A 652 -4.71 16.14 -19.23
CA PRO A 652 -4.27 14.97 -19.98
C PRO A 652 -4.55 13.66 -19.26
N VAL A 653 -4.64 12.56 -20.02
CA VAL A 653 -4.79 11.20 -19.52
C VAL A 653 -3.57 10.36 -19.86
N ALA A 654 -3.22 9.40 -19.04
CA ALA A 654 -2.16 8.42 -19.26
C ALA A 654 -0.83 9.07 -19.66
N ARG A 655 -0.26 8.65 -20.80
CA ARG A 655 1.03 9.18 -21.30
C ARG A 655 0.95 10.61 -21.82
N LEU A 656 -0.24 11.16 -22.04
CA LEU A 656 -0.40 12.53 -22.53
C LEU A 656 0.08 13.59 -21.52
N HIS A 657 0.28 13.24 -20.25
CA HIS A 657 0.92 14.13 -19.28
C HIS A 657 2.35 14.54 -19.65
N ALA A 658 3.00 13.78 -20.52
CA ALA A 658 4.36 14.05 -20.98
C ALA A 658 4.43 14.78 -22.33
N VAL A 659 3.29 15.25 -22.87
CA VAL A 659 3.24 16.01 -24.13
C VAL A 659 3.86 17.38 -23.89
N PRO A 660 4.84 17.80 -24.72
CA PRO A 660 5.39 19.15 -24.72
C PRO A 660 4.46 20.07 -25.49
N TRP A 661 3.36 20.49 -24.84
CA TRP A 661 2.24 21.19 -25.48
C TRP A 661 2.64 22.43 -26.27
N ALA A 662 3.61 23.21 -25.78
CA ALA A 662 4.08 24.43 -26.48
C ALA A 662 4.73 24.15 -27.84
N LEU A 663 5.08 22.91 -28.14
CA LEU A 663 5.60 22.49 -29.46
C LEU A 663 4.51 22.20 -30.47
N LEU A 664 3.26 22.00 -30.01
CA LEU A 664 2.10 21.77 -30.88
C LEU A 664 1.68 23.09 -31.55
N PRO A 665 1.37 23.09 -32.87
CA PRO A 665 0.95 24.29 -33.58
C PRO A 665 -0.20 25.09 -32.91
N SER A 666 -1.23 24.38 -32.43
CA SER A 666 -2.39 24.98 -31.77
C SER A 666 -2.08 25.64 -30.41
N CYS A 667 -0.95 25.39 -29.84
CA CYS A 667 -0.52 25.93 -28.54
C CYS A 667 0.54 27.04 -28.66
N ARG A 668 1.07 27.28 -29.85
CA ARG A 668 2.19 28.21 -30.05
C ARG A 668 1.83 29.64 -29.65
N GLY A 669 2.54 30.18 -28.65
CA GLY A 669 2.32 31.54 -28.12
C GLY A 669 1.01 31.70 -27.34
N ARG A 670 0.29 30.63 -27.09
CA ARG A 670 -0.97 30.58 -26.40
C ARG A 670 -0.76 30.19 -24.95
N PRO A 671 -1.35 30.85 -23.95
CA PRO A 671 -1.32 30.41 -22.57
C PRO A 671 -1.94 29.02 -22.40
N VAL A 672 -1.14 28.06 -21.94
CA VAL A 672 -1.56 26.68 -21.70
C VAL A 672 -1.27 26.32 -20.27
N ARG A 673 -2.31 25.89 -19.55
CA ARG A 673 -2.23 25.35 -18.20
C ARG A 673 -2.50 23.87 -18.27
N VAL A 674 -1.60 23.07 -17.71
CA VAL A 674 -1.74 21.60 -17.65
C VAL A 674 -2.07 21.19 -16.21
N ALA A 675 -3.09 20.38 -16.02
CA ALA A 675 -3.43 19.89 -14.70
C ALA A 675 -3.63 18.36 -14.73
N PRO A 676 -3.32 17.66 -13.65
CA PRO A 676 -3.57 16.23 -13.55
C PRO A 676 -5.04 15.83 -13.74
N SER A 677 -5.97 16.76 -13.43
CA SER A 677 -7.40 16.66 -13.68
C SER A 677 -8.01 18.06 -13.62
N ALA A 678 -9.22 18.25 -14.19
CA ALA A 678 -9.92 19.52 -14.09
C ALA A 678 -10.24 19.90 -12.63
N ALA A 679 -10.51 18.91 -11.77
CA ALA A 679 -10.69 19.13 -10.34
C ALA A 679 -9.42 19.69 -9.65
N MET A 680 -8.23 19.20 -10.04
CA MET A 680 -6.96 19.71 -9.50
C MET A 680 -6.69 21.14 -9.98
N TRP A 681 -6.99 21.44 -11.26
CA TRP A 681 -6.92 22.80 -11.76
C TRP A 681 -7.84 23.74 -10.97
N TRP A 682 -9.10 23.35 -10.78
CA TRP A 682 -10.09 24.15 -10.05
C TRP A 682 -9.66 24.39 -8.59
N ARG A 683 -9.09 23.39 -7.95
CA ARG A 683 -8.51 23.54 -6.60
C ARG A 683 -7.35 24.53 -6.58
N ALA A 684 -6.40 24.41 -7.53
CA ALA A 684 -5.27 25.33 -7.67
C ALA A 684 -5.77 26.77 -7.94
N TYR A 685 -6.76 26.93 -8.79
CA TYR A 685 -7.41 28.21 -9.07
C TYR A 685 -8.02 28.86 -7.82
N ARG A 686 -8.66 28.08 -6.95
CA ARG A 686 -9.26 28.57 -5.69
C ARG A 686 -8.29 28.74 -4.53
N THR A 687 -7.08 28.25 -4.66
CA THR A 687 -6.06 28.38 -3.59
C THR A 687 -5.66 29.85 -3.46
N PRO A 688 -5.72 30.45 -2.25
CA PRO A 688 -5.28 31.83 -2.05
C PRO A 688 -3.80 31.99 -2.39
N GLU A 689 -3.45 33.11 -3.00
CA GLU A 689 -2.06 33.41 -3.29
C GLU A 689 -1.33 33.88 -2.01
N PRO A 690 -0.21 33.25 -1.61
CA PRO A 690 0.55 33.71 -0.46
C PRO A 690 1.26 35.02 -0.77
N THR A 691 1.46 35.84 0.25
CA THR A 691 1.99 37.19 0.13
C THR A 691 3.48 37.33 0.51
N GLY A 692 4.14 36.19 0.79
CA GLY A 692 5.55 36.18 1.19
C GLY A 692 6.49 36.69 0.09
N ARG A 693 7.73 36.98 0.49
CA ARG A 693 8.76 37.46 -0.45
C ARG A 693 9.10 36.42 -1.50
N PRO A 694 9.46 36.82 -2.73
CA PRO A 694 10.00 35.90 -3.71
C PRO A 694 11.30 35.25 -3.21
N VAL A 695 11.49 33.98 -3.57
CA VAL A 695 12.67 33.19 -3.17
C VAL A 695 13.36 32.67 -4.42
N LEU A 696 14.65 32.93 -4.53
CA LEU A 696 15.48 32.52 -5.67
C LEU A 696 16.60 31.62 -5.16
N VAL A 697 16.68 30.42 -5.72
CA VAL A 697 17.61 29.36 -5.29
C VAL A 697 18.52 28.95 -6.44
N GLY A 698 19.83 29.09 -6.27
CA GLY A 698 20.84 28.70 -7.24
C GLY A 698 22.04 28.02 -6.60
N PRO A 699 22.03 26.68 -6.42
CA PRO A 699 23.15 25.94 -5.89
C PRO A 699 24.41 26.09 -6.76
N SER A 700 25.55 25.60 -6.27
CA SER A 700 26.83 25.66 -7.02
C SER A 700 26.83 24.80 -8.28
N ASP A 701 26.01 23.78 -8.30
CA ASP A 701 25.81 22.88 -9.44
C ASP A 701 24.31 22.84 -9.83
N PRO A 702 23.93 23.15 -11.08
CA PRO A 702 24.81 23.43 -12.24
C PRO A 702 25.46 24.84 -12.18
N PRO A 703 26.60 25.03 -12.84
CA PRO A 703 27.35 26.31 -12.79
C PRO A 703 26.55 27.53 -13.22
N HIS A 704 25.58 27.37 -14.11
CA HIS A 704 24.75 28.46 -14.64
C HIS A 704 23.66 28.94 -13.65
N ALA A 705 23.29 28.12 -12.66
CA ALA A 705 22.21 28.41 -11.72
C ALA A 705 22.40 29.75 -10.98
N ARG A 706 23.62 30.03 -10.52
CA ARG A 706 23.93 31.31 -9.83
C ARG A 706 23.79 32.53 -10.72
N ALA A 707 24.24 32.43 -11.98
CA ALA A 707 24.14 33.53 -12.95
C ALA A 707 22.65 33.77 -13.35
N GLU A 708 21.86 32.72 -13.48
CA GLU A 708 20.43 32.79 -13.73
C GLU A 708 19.71 33.49 -12.58
N VAL A 709 19.94 33.06 -11.36
CA VAL A 709 19.35 33.63 -10.15
C VAL A 709 19.77 35.11 -9.96
N ALA A 710 21.02 35.46 -10.18
CA ALA A 710 21.49 36.85 -10.10
C ALA A 710 20.77 37.75 -11.13
N ARG A 711 20.54 37.25 -12.34
CA ARG A 711 19.80 37.98 -13.38
C ARG A 711 18.35 38.20 -13.00
N ILE A 712 17.69 37.15 -12.50
CA ILE A 712 16.28 37.17 -12.08
C ILE A 712 16.10 38.12 -10.88
N ALA A 713 17.02 38.16 -9.95
CA ALA A 713 17.01 39.07 -8.80
C ALA A 713 16.90 40.55 -9.21
N GLY A 714 17.41 40.92 -10.38
CA GLY A 714 17.29 42.27 -10.95
C GLY A 714 15.83 42.64 -11.31
N TYR A 715 14.96 41.68 -11.58
CA TYR A 715 13.53 41.89 -11.87
C TYR A 715 12.63 41.72 -10.65
N ALA A 716 13.13 41.13 -9.56
CA ALA A 716 12.36 40.85 -8.36
C ALA A 716 13.00 41.50 -7.12
N PRO A 717 12.89 42.81 -6.99
CA PRO A 717 13.49 43.54 -5.87
C PRO A 717 12.89 43.05 -4.54
N GLY A 718 13.76 42.87 -3.51
CA GLY A 718 13.36 42.34 -2.21
C GLY A 718 13.24 40.83 -2.15
N SER A 719 13.62 40.07 -3.21
CA SER A 719 13.69 38.61 -3.17
C SER A 719 14.76 38.13 -2.17
N ARG A 720 14.48 36.97 -1.57
CA ARG A 720 15.46 36.22 -0.76
C ARG A 720 16.28 35.33 -1.70
N VAL A 721 17.55 35.59 -1.82
CA VAL A 721 18.47 34.83 -2.67
C VAL A 721 19.26 33.83 -1.80
N LEU A 722 19.18 32.57 -2.20
CA LEU A 722 19.91 31.44 -1.63
C LEU A 722 20.80 30.86 -2.72
N ASP A 723 22.05 31.26 -2.79
CA ASP A 723 23.01 30.86 -3.82
C ASP A 723 24.21 30.10 -3.23
N GLY A 724 24.86 29.29 -4.03
CA GLY A 724 26.04 28.54 -3.63
C GLY A 724 25.78 27.71 -2.35
N GLU A 725 26.64 27.90 -1.35
CA GLU A 725 26.59 27.21 -0.06
C GLU A 725 25.34 27.51 0.79
N ARG A 726 24.59 28.54 0.47
CA ARG A 726 23.35 28.91 1.15
C ARG A 726 22.12 28.15 0.57
N ALA A 727 22.27 27.51 -0.58
CA ALA A 727 21.21 26.71 -1.20
C ALA A 727 21.08 25.33 -0.52
N ARG A 728 20.88 25.31 0.80
CA ARG A 728 20.70 24.09 1.61
C ARG A 728 19.23 23.76 1.80
N VAL A 729 18.90 22.48 1.89
CA VAL A 729 17.52 22.00 2.00
C VAL A 729 16.75 22.70 3.13
N ALA A 730 17.32 22.81 4.32
CA ALA A 730 16.66 23.44 5.46
C ALA A 730 16.37 24.94 5.23
N ASP A 731 17.34 25.67 4.65
CA ASP A 731 17.21 27.10 4.38
C ASP A 731 16.23 27.38 3.25
N VAL A 732 16.22 26.50 2.22
CA VAL A 732 15.31 26.57 1.08
C VAL A 732 13.87 26.29 1.53
N LEU A 733 13.64 25.26 2.35
CA LEU A 733 12.31 24.96 2.90
C LEU A 733 11.80 26.13 3.77
N ALA A 734 12.63 26.65 4.66
CA ALA A 734 12.26 27.78 5.51
C ALA A 734 11.99 29.07 4.73
N ALA A 735 12.61 29.25 3.56
CA ALA A 735 12.37 30.38 2.69
C ALA A 735 11.10 30.20 1.83
N LEU A 736 10.86 28.99 1.31
CA LEU A 736 9.71 28.68 0.45
C LEU A 736 8.38 28.68 1.20
N ASP A 737 8.38 28.50 2.53
CA ASP A 737 7.15 28.44 3.33
C ASP A 737 6.38 29.78 3.27
N GLY A 738 5.30 29.81 2.50
CA GLY A 738 4.47 31.00 2.26
C GLY A 738 5.04 32.00 1.25
N ALA A 739 6.05 31.65 0.47
CA ALA A 739 6.59 32.50 -0.57
C ALA A 739 5.57 32.75 -1.69
N ARG A 740 5.47 33.99 -2.21
CA ARG A 740 4.61 34.29 -3.36
C ARG A 740 5.14 33.59 -4.62
N ILE A 741 6.43 33.69 -4.88
CA ILE A 741 7.11 33.05 -6.01
C ILE A 741 8.37 32.36 -5.47
N GLY A 742 8.56 31.09 -5.82
CA GLY A 742 9.81 30.38 -5.69
C GLY A 742 10.45 30.13 -7.05
N HIS A 743 11.75 30.29 -7.18
CA HIS A 743 12.51 29.88 -8.34
C HIS A 743 13.67 29.00 -7.89
N ILE A 744 13.81 27.80 -8.44
CA ILE A 744 14.89 26.88 -8.12
C ILE A 744 15.57 26.46 -9.42
N ALA A 745 16.82 26.92 -9.60
CA ALA A 745 17.65 26.57 -10.74
C ALA A 745 18.61 25.43 -10.31
N CYS A 746 18.23 24.18 -10.57
CA CYS A 746 19.02 23.02 -10.17
C CYS A 746 18.75 21.81 -11.05
N HIS A 747 19.58 20.77 -10.93
CA HIS A 747 19.27 19.50 -11.54
C HIS A 747 18.05 18.83 -10.89
N GLY A 748 17.12 18.33 -11.72
CA GLY A 748 16.03 17.45 -11.30
C GLY A 748 16.45 15.98 -11.41
N ASP A 749 16.06 15.18 -10.45
CA ASP A 749 16.25 13.73 -10.44
C ASP A 749 14.87 13.06 -10.34
N PHE A 750 14.37 12.58 -11.47
CA PHE A 750 13.09 11.88 -11.50
C PHE A 750 13.28 10.37 -11.27
N ARG A 751 12.59 9.84 -10.26
CA ARG A 751 12.63 8.44 -9.83
C ARG A 751 11.33 7.72 -10.24
N ALA A 752 11.35 6.99 -11.36
CA ALA A 752 10.19 6.20 -11.82
C ALA A 752 9.86 5.01 -10.89
N ASP A 753 10.86 4.45 -10.22
CA ASP A 753 10.73 3.35 -9.25
C ASP A 753 10.08 3.80 -7.94
N ASN A 754 10.31 5.05 -7.56
CA ASN A 754 9.82 5.65 -6.32
C ASN A 754 9.66 7.16 -6.44
N GLY A 755 8.55 7.58 -7.05
CA GLY A 755 8.28 8.99 -7.38
C GLY A 755 8.38 9.97 -6.21
N LEU A 756 8.15 9.52 -4.96
CA LEU A 756 8.26 10.37 -3.77
C LEU A 756 9.70 10.71 -3.38
N PHE A 757 10.69 9.99 -3.92
CA PHE A 757 12.11 10.33 -3.82
C PHE A 757 12.63 11.05 -5.08
N SER A 758 11.76 11.40 -6.02
CA SER A 758 12.13 12.41 -7.02
C SER A 758 12.51 13.69 -6.31
N ALA A 759 13.58 14.33 -6.72
CA ALA A 759 14.23 15.37 -5.95
C ALA A 759 14.82 16.49 -6.82
N LEU A 760 15.05 17.61 -6.18
CA LEU A 760 15.83 18.72 -6.71
C LEU A 760 17.21 18.70 -6.00
N ARG A 761 18.30 18.72 -6.76
CA ARG A 761 19.65 18.69 -6.19
C ARG A 761 20.03 20.05 -5.64
N LEU A 762 20.18 20.13 -4.34
CA LEU A 762 20.71 21.30 -3.65
C LEU A 762 22.14 21.05 -3.14
N THR A 763 22.76 22.06 -2.54
CA THR A 763 24.18 22.02 -2.14
C THR A 763 24.48 20.93 -1.12
N ASP A 764 23.58 20.67 -0.18
CA ASP A 764 23.71 19.62 0.84
C ASP A 764 23.00 18.30 0.50
N GLY A 765 22.52 18.14 -0.75
CA GLY A 765 21.90 16.93 -1.26
C GLY A 765 20.46 17.10 -1.78
N PRO A 766 19.72 16.00 -1.95
CA PRO A 766 18.39 16.03 -2.57
C PRO A 766 17.34 16.69 -1.66
N LEU A 767 16.56 17.60 -2.23
CA LEU A 767 15.28 18.10 -1.72
C LEU A 767 14.17 17.21 -2.29
N THR A 768 13.63 16.31 -1.49
CA THR A 768 12.64 15.31 -1.90
C THR A 768 11.21 15.82 -1.74
N ILE A 769 10.23 15.10 -2.32
CA ILE A 769 8.81 15.36 -2.07
C ILE A 769 8.44 15.20 -0.58
N TYR A 770 9.12 14.29 0.14
CA TYR A 770 8.93 14.18 1.60
C TYR A 770 9.35 15.44 2.35
N ASP A 771 10.44 16.09 1.93
CA ASP A 771 10.88 17.36 2.50
C ASP A 771 9.86 18.48 2.22
N LEU A 772 9.39 18.60 0.97
CA LEU A 772 8.38 19.58 0.56
C LEU A 772 7.05 19.40 1.30
N SER A 773 6.70 18.18 1.69
CA SER A 773 5.49 17.91 2.48
C SER A 773 5.52 18.54 3.88
N ALA A 774 6.67 19.00 4.35
CA ALA A 774 6.81 19.71 5.63
C ALA A 774 6.42 21.20 5.55
N LEU A 775 6.26 21.77 4.35
CA LEU A 775 5.81 23.16 4.16
C LEU A 775 4.41 23.37 4.77
N ARG A 776 4.25 24.41 5.59
CA ARG A 776 2.95 24.77 6.17
C ARG A 776 2.08 25.46 5.14
N THR A 777 2.69 26.32 4.34
CA THR A 777 2.04 27.04 3.23
C THR A 777 2.92 26.89 1.99
N ALA A 778 2.42 26.19 0.98
CA ALA A 778 3.15 26.04 -0.27
C ALA A 778 3.36 27.38 -0.98
N PRO A 779 4.43 27.56 -1.76
CA PRO A 779 4.62 28.77 -2.56
C PRO A 779 3.49 28.91 -3.58
N GLY A 780 3.10 30.14 -3.88
CA GLY A 780 2.02 30.47 -4.84
C GLY A 780 2.38 29.99 -6.24
N THR A 781 3.49 30.46 -6.77
CA THR A 781 4.09 30.03 -8.03
C THR A 781 5.47 29.44 -7.77
N LEU A 782 5.76 28.25 -8.34
CA LEU A 782 7.09 27.67 -8.27
C LEU A 782 7.65 27.42 -9.67
N VAL A 783 8.80 28.01 -9.97
CA VAL A 783 9.53 27.82 -11.23
C VAL A 783 10.70 26.88 -10.99
N LEU A 784 10.71 25.76 -11.69
CA LEU A 784 11.74 24.71 -11.61
C LEU A 784 12.56 24.73 -12.89
N SER A 785 13.72 25.36 -12.82
CA SER A 785 14.64 25.50 -13.94
C SER A 785 15.63 24.31 -13.97
N GLY A 786 15.17 23.17 -14.53
CA GLY A 786 15.97 21.95 -14.59
C GLY A 786 15.33 20.88 -15.49
N CYS A 787 16.12 19.85 -15.85
CA CYS A 787 15.64 18.74 -16.69
C CYS A 787 14.60 17.90 -15.97
N ASP A 788 13.59 17.46 -16.72
CA ASP A 788 12.59 16.44 -16.28
C ASP A 788 11.87 16.75 -14.96
N THR A 789 11.86 18.03 -14.52
CA THR A 789 11.25 18.44 -13.25
C THR A 789 9.72 18.31 -13.25
N GLY A 790 9.09 18.32 -14.44
CA GLY A 790 7.66 18.15 -14.62
C GLY A 790 7.23 16.70 -14.89
N VAL A 791 8.16 15.75 -14.97
CA VAL A 791 7.83 14.36 -15.28
C VAL A 791 7.20 13.68 -14.08
N ALA A 792 6.18 12.88 -14.32
CA ALA A 792 5.48 12.10 -13.31
C ALA A 792 5.37 10.63 -13.73
N ALA A 793 5.39 9.72 -12.75
CA ALA A 793 5.09 8.32 -12.98
C ALA A 793 3.57 8.12 -13.02
N VAL A 794 3.07 7.52 -14.10
CA VAL A 794 1.67 7.11 -14.22
C VAL A 794 1.52 5.70 -13.67
N HIS A 795 0.61 5.52 -12.72
CA HIS A 795 0.28 4.22 -12.13
C HIS A 795 -1.08 3.72 -12.61
N LEU A 796 -1.39 2.45 -12.32
CA LEU A 796 -2.71 1.87 -12.61
C LEU A 796 -3.82 2.71 -11.97
N GLY A 797 -4.81 3.10 -12.75
CA GLY A 797 -5.87 4.04 -12.33
C GLY A 797 -5.55 5.49 -12.65
N GLU A 798 -4.59 5.75 -13.57
CA GLU A 798 -4.20 7.09 -14.06
C GLU A 798 -3.63 8.02 -12.99
N GLU A 799 -3.05 7.44 -11.93
CA GLU A 799 -2.52 8.17 -10.81
C GLU A 799 -1.09 8.64 -11.05
N LEU A 800 -0.84 9.92 -10.76
CA LEU A 800 0.44 10.58 -11.00
C LEU A 800 1.24 10.73 -9.71
N LEU A 801 2.45 10.17 -9.70
CA LEU A 801 3.48 10.41 -8.70
C LEU A 801 4.63 11.20 -9.31
N GLY A 802 4.76 12.45 -8.92
CA GLY A 802 5.83 13.31 -9.38
C GLY A 802 5.84 14.64 -8.62
N LEU A 803 6.88 15.42 -8.83
CA LEU A 803 7.12 16.65 -8.10
C LEU A 803 6.01 17.69 -8.32
N THR A 804 5.57 17.88 -9.56
CA THR A 804 4.50 18.83 -9.91
C THR A 804 3.16 18.47 -9.29
N SER A 805 2.76 17.20 -9.38
CA SER A 805 1.51 16.72 -8.78
C SER A 805 1.52 16.87 -7.26
N ALA A 806 2.65 16.57 -6.60
CA ALA A 806 2.81 16.74 -5.16
C ALA A 806 2.73 18.22 -4.75
N LEU A 807 3.37 19.12 -5.47
CA LEU A 807 3.33 20.57 -5.22
C LEU A 807 1.90 21.14 -5.36
N LEU A 808 1.17 20.74 -6.41
CA LEU A 808 -0.23 21.12 -6.58
C LEU A 808 -1.12 20.59 -5.45
N GLN A 809 -0.87 19.36 -5.00
CA GLN A 809 -1.57 18.80 -3.83
C GLN A 809 -1.26 19.57 -2.54
N LEU A 810 -0.03 20.04 -2.36
CA LEU A 810 0.39 20.86 -1.21
C LEU A 810 -0.23 22.26 -1.21
N GLY A 811 -0.79 22.69 -2.35
CA GLY A 811 -1.47 23.98 -2.50
C GLY A 811 -0.70 25.03 -3.29
N THR A 812 0.38 24.64 -4.01
CA THR A 812 0.96 25.53 -5.03
C THR A 812 -0.05 25.76 -6.15
N ARG A 813 -0.27 27.01 -6.53
CA ARG A 813 -1.22 27.38 -7.60
C ARG A 813 -0.68 27.03 -8.98
N SER A 814 0.55 27.44 -9.26
CA SER A 814 1.20 27.24 -10.55
C SER A 814 2.61 26.71 -10.38
N VAL A 815 2.97 25.71 -11.17
CA VAL A 815 4.32 25.17 -11.26
C VAL A 815 4.79 25.26 -12.70
N VAL A 816 5.87 26.00 -12.97
CA VAL A 816 6.56 25.98 -14.25
C VAL A 816 7.67 24.95 -14.19
N ALA A 817 7.60 23.92 -15.03
CA ALA A 817 8.55 22.80 -15.00
C ALA A 817 8.72 22.17 -16.39
N SER A 818 9.84 21.49 -16.63
CA SER A 818 10.14 20.84 -17.91
C SER A 818 9.60 19.42 -17.95
N THR A 819 9.05 19.01 -19.10
CA THR A 819 8.62 17.63 -19.39
C THR A 819 9.68 16.81 -20.13
N GLY A 820 10.88 17.36 -20.30
CA GLY A 820 11.98 16.74 -21.03
C GLY A 820 13.34 17.38 -20.75
N PRO A 821 14.39 16.95 -21.44
CA PRO A 821 15.70 17.52 -21.30
C PRO A 821 15.77 18.95 -21.81
N VAL A 822 16.56 19.77 -21.18
CA VAL A 822 16.74 21.19 -21.50
C VAL A 822 18.21 21.55 -21.74
N ASP A 823 18.45 22.62 -22.49
CA ASP A 823 19.76 23.28 -22.58
C ASP A 823 19.84 24.37 -21.51
N ASP A 824 20.86 24.31 -20.65
CA ASP A 824 20.97 25.20 -19.50
C ASP A 824 21.05 26.69 -19.89
N ARG A 825 21.73 27.00 -21.01
CA ARG A 825 21.89 28.41 -21.46
C ARG A 825 20.58 28.97 -22.01
N ALA A 826 19.91 28.18 -22.85
CA ALA A 826 18.60 28.56 -23.40
C ALA A 826 17.57 28.68 -22.28
N THR A 827 17.62 27.80 -21.30
CA THR A 827 16.76 27.82 -20.13
C THR A 827 16.99 29.08 -19.27
N ALA A 828 18.24 29.48 -19.00
CA ALA A 828 18.53 30.69 -18.23
C ALA A 828 18.01 31.97 -18.91
N VAL A 829 18.03 32.02 -20.26
CA VAL A 829 17.45 33.13 -21.04
C VAL A 829 15.93 33.10 -20.94
N LEU A 830 15.31 31.95 -21.16
CA LEU A 830 13.86 31.77 -21.07
C LEU A 830 13.34 32.17 -19.69
N MET A 831 13.95 31.67 -18.59
CA MET A 831 13.52 31.93 -17.23
C MET A 831 13.69 33.42 -16.86
N SER A 832 14.74 34.07 -17.36
CA SER A 832 14.92 35.52 -17.20
C SER A 832 13.75 36.30 -17.81
N ASP A 833 13.28 35.94 -19.04
CA ASP A 833 12.12 36.57 -19.70
C ASP A 833 10.81 36.25 -19.00
N VAL A 834 10.63 35.00 -18.55
CA VAL A 834 9.46 34.60 -17.74
C VAL A 834 9.37 35.49 -16.48
N HIS A 835 10.46 35.62 -15.72
CA HIS A 835 10.45 36.42 -14.49
C HIS A 835 10.25 37.93 -14.74
N LYS A 836 10.79 38.45 -15.84
CA LYS A 836 10.53 39.81 -16.26
C LYS A 836 9.02 40.05 -16.49
N ARG A 837 8.32 39.09 -17.13
CA ARG A 837 6.89 39.18 -17.38
C ARG A 837 6.04 38.95 -16.12
N LEU A 838 6.46 38.05 -15.24
CA LEU A 838 5.84 37.86 -13.92
C LEU A 838 5.93 39.14 -13.08
N ALA A 839 7.08 39.84 -13.12
CA ALA A 839 7.26 41.10 -12.43
C ALA A 839 6.38 42.24 -13.05
N ALA A 840 6.07 42.15 -14.34
CA ALA A 840 5.14 43.05 -15.02
C ALA A 840 3.64 42.72 -14.79
N GLY A 841 3.34 41.67 -13.98
CA GLY A 841 1.98 41.28 -13.59
C GLY A 841 1.32 40.23 -14.48
N SER A 842 2.04 39.60 -15.42
CA SER A 842 1.53 38.46 -16.17
C SER A 842 1.38 37.24 -15.25
N ASP A 843 0.37 36.40 -15.48
CA ASP A 843 0.30 35.08 -14.84
C ASP A 843 1.36 34.12 -15.43
N ALA A 844 1.59 33.01 -14.74
CA ALA A 844 2.69 32.11 -15.07
C ALA A 844 2.55 31.46 -16.48
N ALA A 845 1.34 31.13 -16.91
CA ALA A 845 1.11 30.50 -18.20
C ALA A 845 1.29 31.51 -19.35
N ALA A 846 0.77 32.73 -19.18
CA ALA A 846 0.92 33.80 -20.17
C ALA A 846 2.37 34.27 -20.27
N ALA A 847 3.08 34.38 -19.11
CA ALA A 847 4.50 34.72 -19.06
C ALA A 847 5.35 33.66 -19.80
N LEU A 848 5.08 32.40 -19.55
CA LEU A 848 5.80 31.29 -20.19
C LEU A 848 5.55 31.24 -21.70
N ALA A 849 4.27 31.32 -22.15
CA ALA A 849 3.90 31.26 -23.55
C ALA A 849 4.53 32.41 -24.36
N ALA A 850 4.51 33.61 -23.84
CA ALA A 850 5.11 34.78 -24.49
C ALA A 850 6.66 34.69 -24.50
N ALA A 851 7.29 34.16 -23.43
CA ALA A 851 8.73 33.95 -23.39
C ALA A 851 9.17 32.87 -24.40
N GLN A 852 8.42 31.77 -24.51
CA GLN A 852 8.66 30.70 -25.49
C GLN A 852 8.49 31.18 -26.93
N LEU A 853 7.53 32.07 -27.23
CA LEU A 853 7.33 32.67 -28.54
C LEU A 853 8.48 33.59 -28.93
N ALA A 854 9.02 34.34 -27.95
CA ALA A 854 10.14 35.24 -28.13
C ALA A 854 11.51 34.56 -28.14
N ALA A 855 11.58 33.28 -27.74
CA ALA A 855 12.83 32.53 -27.68
C ALA A 855 13.45 32.31 -29.06
N ASP A 856 14.78 32.20 -29.13
CA ASP A 856 15.50 31.87 -30.34
C ASP A 856 14.95 30.55 -30.96
N PRO A 857 14.55 30.55 -32.21
CA PRO A 857 14.07 29.38 -32.93
C PRO A 857 15.02 28.15 -32.86
N ALA A 858 16.34 28.39 -32.78
CA ALA A 858 17.34 27.34 -32.64
C ALA A 858 17.19 26.53 -31.34
N HIS A 859 16.62 27.13 -30.30
CA HIS A 859 16.42 26.52 -28.98
C HIS A 859 14.97 26.10 -28.72
N ARG A 860 14.09 26.17 -29.73
CA ARG A 860 12.66 25.88 -29.62
C ARG A 860 12.36 24.55 -28.95
N TYR A 861 13.11 23.50 -29.28
CA TYR A 861 12.88 22.15 -28.74
C TYR A 861 13.39 21.96 -27.31
N SER A 862 14.23 22.87 -26.82
CA SER A 862 14.67 22.94 -25.43
C SER A 862 13.76 23.84 -24.58
N THR A 863 13.31 24.97 -25.13
CA THR A 863 12.42 25.90 -24.43
C THR A 863 10.97 25.44 -24.41
N GLY A 864 10.51 24.78 -25.49
CA GLY A 864 9.14 24.29 -25.64
C GLY A 864 8.79 23.05 -24.81
N VAL A 865 9.73 22.48 -24.06
CA VAL A 865 9.42 21.41 -23.10
C VAL A 865 8.89 21.94 -21.77
N PHE A 866 9.03 23.24 -21.48
CA PHE A 866 8.46 23.81 -20.27
C PHE A 866 6.94 23.95 -20.41
N ALA A 867 6.24 23.59 -19.35
CA ALA A 867 4.80 23.73 -19.21
C ALA A 867 4.44 24.40 -17.88
N CYS A 868 3.32 25.11 -17.87
CA CYS A 868 2.73 25.63 -16.65
C CYS A 868 1.70 24.61 -16.13
N PHE A 869 1.96 24.04 -14.97
CA PHE A 869 1.05 23.11 -14.31
C PHE A 869 0.21 23.85 -13.25
N GLY A 870 -1.08 23.52 -13.17
CA GLY A 870 -2.02 24.13 -12.21
C GLY A 870 -2.87 25.25 -12.81
N ALA A 871 -3.01 26.37 -12.10
CA ALA A 871 -3.87 27.47 -12.47
C ALA A 871 -3.12 28.75 -12.84
#